data_e831dcf2b7985810ead5fb20c659016e
#
_entry.id   e831dcf2b7985810ead5fb20c659016e
#
_cell.length_a   1.000
_cell.length_b   1.000
_cell.length_c   1.000
_cell.angle_alpha   90.00
_cell.angle_beta   90.00
_cell.angle_gamma   90.00
#
_symmetry.space_group_name_H-M   'P 1'
#
loop_
_entity.id
_entity.type
_entity.pdbx_description
1 polymer ?
#
loop_
_entity_poly.entity_id
_entity_poly.type
_entity_poly.pdbx_seq_one_letter_code
_entity_poly.pdbx_strand_id
1 'polypeptide(L)'
;MNPRLPSPYRDEAPIVDALLQSLSGRLDWPSVVSAATPWVQAVRDKPAPFWALESLLREYPISSAEGLALMRLAEALLRVPDAETAIALTADQLGRADFNADGEGDSPHRLLATLSSSAIVLAKRWLPGVGEPPGLLERLGSRTVVAATVRAIQLLGRQFVLGRHIDEALHEAAAQRRDAPMLRFSFDMLGEGARTERDALRYLAAYDGAIRTIAAQAPRGSDATPAQRDGISIKLSALHPRYEDAQRERVMQELVPRLTPLLDVAAAADINLTIDAEESDRLELSLDVFDALAAHVQQHAPRWSGFGLAVQAYQTRVFEVIDEVARIARARRLRFMVRLVKGAYWDGEIKRAQEGGLEGYPVFTHKQHTDIAYLAGARALIAHHDAILPQFATHNAGTIAAIVQMARSQDAAFEMQRLHGMGEGVYREVLASLPELSLRVYAPVGEHRDLLAYLVRRLLENGANSSFVHQLSDSGVPVDELLATPLQRVPGSGQPLPRNLYGPARINPHGADLTCIDQRAPLFAAWSQVAVPAVREADASAVDAAMQRLRAGWPDWNARPVQERANILELAAERLEARLPQFCALLVAEGRKTWGDCVSEVREAIDFCRYYALEARTRLAPIALPGPTGERNELRLHGRGVFVCISPWNFPLAIFAGQVVAALVAGNAVAAKPAEQTPGVAQAFVELLHEAGVPRDAVQLLHGAGEVVGAKLVAHPQCAGVCFTGSTQVAKHIQRALAASDGPIVPLIAETGGLNAMVVDSTALPEQVIDAVVQSAFRSAGQRCSALRLLCVHEGIYEPLLEMLAGAMRELRIGAPHELTTDVGPVIDPEAHANLSRHVQRLERDARLIARSAIDDRHARTHIAPVAFELDTVEALREEVFGPVLHVVRYSGDVDALVTRINALGYGLTLGVQTRIDSRALRIAERAAIGNVYVNRNMIGAVVGVQPFGGEGLSGTGPKAGGPHYLYRFCAEQTLTINTAAAGGNASLLAGGA
;
A
#
# COMPACT_ATOMS: atom_id res chain seq x y z
N MET A 1 21.79 -15.10 8.57
CA MET A 1 22.06 -14.06 9.58
C MET A 1 21.04 -14.26 10.70
N ASN A 2 21.42 -14.05 11.95
CA ASN A 2 20.42 -13.97 13.02
C ASN A 2 19.76 -12.60 12.97
N PRO A 3 18.44 -12.51 13.24
CA PRO A 3 17.76 -11.22 13.31
C PRO A 3 18.38 -10.36 14.42
N ARG A 4 18.50 -9.06 14.18
CA ARG A 4 19.02 -8.10 15.19
C ARG A 4 17.98 -7.84 16.30
N LEU A 5 16.73 -7.84 15.92
CA LEU A 5 15.58 -7.61 16.79
C LEU A 5 14.61 -8.80 16.73
N PRO A 6 13.74 -8.99 17.73
CA PRO A 6 12.68 -10.01 17.65
C PRO A 6 11.68 -9.67 16.55
N SER A 7 10.81 -10.65 16.19
CA SER A 7 9.73 -10.45 15.23
C SER A 7 8.89 -9.21 15.55
N PRO A 8 8.55 -8.38 14.56
CA PRO A 8 7.65 -7.24 14.77
C PRO A 8 6.19 -7.66 15.01
N TYR A 9 5.81 -8.87 14.60
CA TYR A 9 4.42 -9.37 14.63
C TYR A 9 4.17 -10.17 15.90
N ARG A 10 4.04 -9.46 17.02
CA ARG A 10 3.85 -10.03 18.36
C ARG A 10 2.47 -9.67 18.90
N ASP A 11 1.96 -10.50 19.83
CA ASP A 11 0.75 -10.15 20.57
C ASP A 11 0.97 -8.86 21.35
N GLU A 12 0.05 -7.91 21.17
CA GLU A 12 0.12 -6.58 21.77
C GLU A 12 -0.09 -6.64 23.30
N ALA A 13 -0.95 -7.53 23.80
CA ALA A 13 -1.35 -7.55 25.21
C ALA A 13 -0.18 -7.83 26.18
N PRO A 14 0.63 -8.89 25.99
CA PRO A 14 1.78 -9.13 26.89
C PRO A 14 2.83 -8.03 26.82
N ILE A 15 3.01 -7.39 25.67
CA ILE A 15 3.94 -6.28 25.51
C ILE A 15 3.45 -5.09 26.36
N VAL A 16 2.19 -4.72 26.24
CA VAL A 16 1.60 -3.60 27.00
C VAL A 16 1.63 -3.87 28.50
N ASP A 17 1.36 -5.10 28.91
CA ASP A 17 1.45 -5.48 30.33
C ASP A 17 2.91 -5.33 30.86
N ALA A 18 3.91 -5.72 30.10
CA ALA A 18 5.32 -5.50 30.44
C ALA A 18 5.68 -4.00 30.50
N LEU A 19 5.17 -3.19 29.56
CA LEU A 19 5.35 -1.75 29.57
C LEU A 19 4.75 -1.11 30.83
N LEU A 20 3.52 -1.47 31.18
CA LEU A 20 2.85 -1.00 32.40
C LEU A 20 3.60 -1.42 33.67
N GLN A 21 4.06 -2.67 33.72
CA GLN A 21 4.88 -3.15 34.83
C GLN A 21 6.17 -2.33 34.98
N SER A 22 6.80 -1.97 33.88
CA SER A 22 7.99 -1.14 33.88
C SER A 22 7.77 0.25 34.48
N LEU A 23 6.57 0.82 34.34
CA LEU A 23 6.17 2.13 34.86
C LEU A 23 5.62 2.07 36.30
N SER A 24 5.24 0.89 36.79
CA SER A 24 4.60 0.73 38.08
C SER A 24 5.49 1.24 39.24
N GLY A 25 4.92 2.09 40.10
CA GLY A 25 5.63 2.71 41.22
C GLY A 25 6.74 3.68 40.86
N ARG A 26 6.87 4.03 39.55
CA ARG A 26 7.92 4.94 39.06
C ARG A 26 7.37 6.28 38.55
N LEU A 27 6.07 6.40 38.47
CA LEU A 27 5.37 7.58 37.99
C LEU A 27 4.17 7.88 38.86
N ASP A 28 4.18 9.07 39.46
CA ASP A 28 3.07 9.59 40.26
C ASP A 28 2.16 10.46 39.41
N TRP A 29 1.10 9.86 38.85
CA TRP A 29 0.20 10.56 37.92
C TRP A 29 -0.57 11.74 38.56
N PRO A 30 -1.04 11.71 39.79
CA PRO A 30 -1.60 12.87 40.47
C PRO A 30 -0.67 14.09 40.46
N SER A 31 0.63 13.90 40.74
CA SER A 31 1.62 14.96 40.67
C SER A 31 1.86 15.44 39.22
N VAL A 32 1.77 14.54 38.25
CA VAL A 32 1.82 14.91 36.81
C VAL A 32 0.65 15.82 36.44
N VAL A 33 -0.56 15.46 36.81
CA VAL A 33 -1.77 16.28 36.58
C VAL A 33 -1.64 17.64 37.28
N SER A 34 -1.21 17.67 38.53
CA SER A 34 -1.01 18.93 39.27
C SER A 34 -0.01 19.86 38.56
N ALA A 35 1.07 19.34 37.99
CA ALA A 35 2.06 20.12 37.26
C ALA A 35 1.55 20.59 35.89
N ALA A 36 0.79 19.77 35.16
CA ALA A 36 0.32 20.05 33.81
C ALA A 36 -0.93 20.96 33.76
N THR A 37 -1.80 20.89 34.77
CA THR A 37 -3.05 21.65 34.82
C THR A 37 -2.88 23.17 34.60
N PRO A 38 -1.91 23.84 35.26
CA PRO A 38 -1.72 25.28 35.05
C PRO A 38 -1.32 25.59 33.58
N TRP A 39 -0.52 24.74 32.95
CA TRP A 39 -0.13 24.91 31.53
C TRP A 39 -1.33 24.82 30.59
N VAL A 40 -2.19 23.81 30.82
CA VAL A 40 -3.41 23.60 30.02
C VAL A 40 -4.38 24.78 30.18
N GLN A 41 -4.59 25.23 31.42
CA GLN A 41 -5.48 26.36 31.71
C GLN A 41 -4.96 27.66 31.08
N ALA A 42 -3.68 27.96 31.24
CA ALA A 42 -3.08 29.16 30.68
C ALA A 42 -3.14 29.22 29.13
N VAL A 43 -3.02 28.06 28.46
CA VAL A 43 -3.20 27.97 26.99
C VAL A 43 -4.65 28.24 26.60
N ARG A 44 -5.62 27.74 27.37
CA ARG A 44 -7.05 27.97 27.12
C ARG A 44 -7.46 29.42 27.38
N ASP A 45 -6.89 30.07 28.42
CA ASP A 45 -7.13 31.45 28.73
C ASP A 45 -6.53 32.42 27.70
N LYS A 46 -5.45 32.00 27.02
CA LYS A 46 -4.77 32.74 25.96
C LYS A 46 -4.66 31.93 24.69
N PRO A 47 -5.78 31.73 23.99
CA PRO A 47 -5.78 30.91 22.78
C PRO A 47 -4.85 31.48 21.72
N ALA A 48 -4.32 30.58 20.89
CA ALA A 48 -3.46 30.93 19.76
C ALA A 48 -4.18 31.92 18.83
N PRO A 49 -3.43 32.83 18.16
CA PRO A 49 -4.02 33.77 17.18
C PRO A 49 -4.81 32.97 16.11
N PHE A 50 -5.88 33.61 15.58
CA PHE A 50 -6.78 32.97 14.62
C PHE A 50 -6.10 32.49 13.34
N TRP A 51 -4.96 33.04 12.95
CA TRP A 51 -4.15 32.58 11.82
C TRP A 51 -3.26 31.35 12.18
N ALA A 52 -3.18 30.99 13.44
CA ALA A 52 -2.43 29.79 13.83
C ALA A 52 -3.13 28.52 13.32
N LEU A 53 -2.33 27.51 12.93
CA LEU A 53 -2.81 26.22 12.45
C LEU A 53 -3.85 25.60 13.39
N GLU A 54 -3.61 25.66 14.69
CA GLU A 54 -4.49 25.12 15.72
C GLU A 54 -5.91 25.71 15.66
N SER A 55 -6.02 27.01 15.35
CA SER A 55 -7.31 27.70 15.18
C SER A 55 -8.02 27.28 13.89
N LEU A 56 -7.27 27.07 12.80
CA LEU A 56 -7.82 26.67 11.52
C LEU A 56 -8.29 25.21 11.53
N LEU A 57 -7.56 24.30 12.18
CA LEU A 57 -7.96 22.90 12.37
C LEU A 57 -9.16 22.75 13.30
N ARG A 58 -9.38 23.69 14.20
CA ARG A 58 -10.58 23.76 15.03
C ARG A 58 -11.82 24.12 14.20
N GLU A 59 -11.67 25.06 13.28
CA GLU A 59 -12.77 25.55 12.44
C GLU A 59 -13.11 24.55 11.32
N TYR A 60 -12.08 23.90 10.73
CA TYR A 60 -12.21 22.90 9.68
C TYR A 60 -11.49 21.60 10.09
N PRO A 61 -12.10 20.79 10.93
CA PRO A 61 -11.52 19.50 11.32
C PRO A 61 -11.23 18.64 10.11
N ILE A 62 -10.11 17.94 10.11
CA ILE A 62 -9.74 17.03 8.98
C ILE A 62 -10.73 15.87 8.84
N SER A 63 -11.45 15.55 9.91
CA SER A 63 -12.57 14.61 9.87
C SER A 63 -13.78 15.11 9.10
N SER A 64 -13.85 16.42 8.81
CA SER A 64 -14.92 17.03 8.01
C SER A 64 -14.61 16.98 6.52
N ALA A 65 -15.65 17.07 5.68
CA ALA A 65 -15.49 17.14 4.22
C ALA A 65 -14.74 18.42 3.79
N GLU A 66 -14.95 19.51 4.52
CA GLU A 66 -14.32 20.82 4.30
C GLU A 66 -12.83 20.80 4.61
N GLY A 67 -12.44 20.28 5.77
CA GLY A 67 -11.03 20.12 6.16
C GLY A 67 -10.27 19.22 5.20
N LEU A 68 -10.89 18.11 4.80
CA LEU A 68 -10.31 17.19 3.83
C LEU A 68 -10.16 17.84 2.43
N ALA A 69 -11.16 18.60 1.98
CA ALA A 69 -11.11 19.32 0.70
C ALA A 69 -10.00 20.38 0.68
N LEU A 70 -9.88 21.17 1.74
CA LEU A 70 -8.82 22.18 1.88
C LEU A 70 -7.43 21.53 1.90
N MET A 71 -7.28 20.39 2.57
CA MET A 71 -6.03 19.63 2.61
C MET A 71 -5.63 19.13 1.22
N ARG A 72 -6.57 18.52 0.50
CA ARG A 72 -6.35 18.01 -0.87
C ARG A 72 -6.03 19.12 -1.85
N LEU A 73 -6.66 20.29 -1.71
CA LEU A 73 -6.33 21.46 -2.49
C LEU A 73 -4.92 21.98 -2.18
N ALA A 74 -4.55 22.05 -0.91
CA ALA A 74 -3.22 22.48 -0.49
C ALA A 74 -2.15 21.54 -1.05
N GLU A 75 -2.44 20.27 -1.09
CA GLU A 75 -1.58 19.23 -1.65
C GLU A 75 -1.35 19.41 -3.15
N ALA A 76 -2.42 19.46 -3.91
CA ALA A 76 -2.35 19.29 -5.35
C ALA A 76 -2.17 20.60 -6.13
N LEU A 77 -2.79 21.68 -5.67
CA LEU A 77 -2.88 22.92 -6.45
C LEU A 77 -1.51 23.59 -6.72
N LEU A 78 -0.55 23.46 -5.80
CA LEU A 78 0.80 24.01 -5.97
C LEU A 78 1.66 23.24 -6.99
N ARG A 79 1.24 22.06 -7.40
CA ARG A 79 1.96 21.20 -8.34
C ARG A 79 1.32 21.13 -9.72
N VAL A 80 0.08 21.62 -9.86
CA VAL A 80 -0.62 21.62 -11.14
C VAL A 80 0.03 22.59 -12.14
N PRO A 81 0.44 22.12 -13.33
CA PRO A 81 1.21 22.94 -14.26
C PRO A 81 0.36 23.90 -15.08
N ASP A 82 -0.94 23.67 -15.19
CA ASP A 82 -1.83 24.45 -16.05
C ASP A 82 -3.07 25.00 -15.33
N ALA A 83 -3.54 26.16 -15.81
CA ALA A 83 -4.64 26.87 -15.17
C ALA A 83 -6.02 26.16 -15.31
N GLU A 84 -6.22 25.41 -16.37
CA GLU A 84 -7.49 24.70 -16.63
C GLU A 84 -7.67 23.54 -15.64
N THR A 85 -6.61 22.77 -15.46
CA THR A 85 -6.59 21.68 -14.47
C THR A 85 -6.67 22.24 -13.04
N ALA A 86 -6.01 23.36 -12.74
CA ALA A 86 -6.13 24.01 -11.43
C ALA A 86 -7.57 24.46 -11.13
N ILE A 87 -8.28 24.97 -12.12
CA ILE A 87 -9.71 25.33 -12.01
C ILE A 87 -10.56 24.09 -11.75
N ALA A 88 -10.37 23.03 -12.54
CA ALA A 88 -11.12 21.78 -12.40
C ALA A 88 -10.89 21.11 -11.04
N LEU A 89 -9.65 21.10 -10.56
CA LEU A 89 -9.30 20.59 -9.23
C LEU A 89 -9.96 21.40 -8.11
N THR A 90 -9.90 22.74 -8.23
CA THR A 90 -10.51 23.65 -7.24
C THR A 90 -12.02 23.46 -7.20
N ALA A 91 -12.67 23.35 -8.36
CA ALA A 91 -14.11 23.11 -8.48
C ALA A 91 -14.53 21.76 -7.88
N ASP A 92 -13.75 20.70 -8.15
CA ASP A 92 -14.03 19.34 -7.64
C ASP A 92 -13.95 19.29 -6.11
N GLN A 93 -12.90 19.86 -5.52
CA GLN A 93 -12.70 19.81 -4.07
C GLN A 93 -13.64 20.74 -3.30
N LEU A 94 -13.83 21.98 -3.76
CA LEU A 94 -14.74 22.95 -3.12
C LEU A 94 -16.22 22.62 -3.37
N GLY A 95 -16.54 21.97 -4.49
CA GLY A 95 -17.90 21.55 -4.83
C GLY A 95 -18.45 20.44 -3.94
N ARG A 96 -17.59 19.62 -3.35
CA ARG A 96 -17.98 18.46 -2.50
C ARG A 96 -18.18 18.83 -1.03
N ALA A 97 -17.65 19.94 -0.60
CA ALA A 97 -17.74 20.39 0.78
C ALA A 97 -18.83 21.45 0.92
N ASP A 98 -19.62 21.38 1.96
CA ASP A 98 -20.65 22.36 2.27
C ASP A 98 -20.10 23.42 3.24
N PHE A 99 -19.48 24.46 2.68
CA PHE A 99 -18.93 25.58 3.45
C PHE A 99 -20.01 26.55 3.95
N ASN A 100 -21.26 26.13 4.07
CA ASN A 100 -22.32 26.98 4.62
C ASN A 100 -22.17 27.04 6.15
N ALA A 101 -21.84 28.21 6.64
CA ALA A 101 -21.70 28.47 8.06
C ALA A 101 -23.06 28.61 8.74
N ASP A 102 -23.70 27.50 9.09
CA ASP A 102 -24.79 27.47 10.06
C ASP A 102 -24.27 27.01 11.43
N GLY A 103 -23.37 27.80 12.01
CA GLY A 103 -22.87 27.62 13.37
C GLY A 103 -23.44 28.72 14.28
N GLU A 104 -24.39 28.38 15.14
CA GLU A 104 -24.81 29.26 16.22
C GLU A 104 -23.70 29.45 17.26
N GLY A 105 -23.04 30.60 17.25
CA GLY A 105 -22.07 31.02 18.28
C GLY A 105 -21.54 32.43 18.06
N ASP A 106 -21.62 33.23 19.13
CA ASP A 106 -21.12 34.61 19.18
C ASP A 106 -19.62 34.67 19.45
N SER A 107 -18.78 34.76 18.41
CA SER A 107 -17.31 34.91 18.56
C SER A 107 -16.72 35.88 17.53
N PRO A 108 -15.65 36.62 17.87
CA PRO A 108 -14.95 37.56 16.97
C PRO A 108 -14.32 36.88 15.75
N HIS A 109 -14.27 35.52 15.76
CA HIS A 109 -13.84 34.71 14.64
C HIS A 109 -14.82 34.71 13.45
N ARG A 110 -16.05 35.13 13.65
CA ARG A 110 -17.12 35.25 12.64
C ARG A 110 -16.75 36.15 11.45
N LEU A 111 -15.92 37.13 11.63
CA LEU A 111 -15.60 38.09 10.57
C LEU A 111 -14.68 37.44 9.49
N LEU A 112 -13.81 36.53 9.88
CA LEU A 112 -12.95 35.79 8.96
C LEU A 112 -13.58 34.50 8.42
N ALA A 113 -14.33 33.80 9.26
CA ALA A 113 -15.20 32.68 8.79
C ALA A 113 -16.23 33.23 7.80
N THR A 114 -16.81 34.39 8.04
CA THR A 114 -17.74 35.05 7.10
C THR A 114 -17.01 35.57 5.87
N LEU A 115 -15.79 36.06 5.98
CA LEU A 115 -15.00 36.48 4.84
C LEU A 115 -14.45 35.29 4.04
N SER A 116 -14.02 34.22 4.68
CA SER A 116 -13.57 33.00 4.00
C SER A 116 -14.75 32.20 3.42
N SER A 117 -15.85 32.02 4.15
CA SER A 117 -17.06 31.39 3.64
C SER A 117 -17.76 32.22 2.57
N SER A 118 -17.84 33.55 2.73
CA SER A 118 -18.36 34.46 1.67
C SER A 118 -17.44 34.47 0.46
N ALA A 119 -16.12 34.43 0.62
CA ALA A 119 -15.19 34.31 -0.50
C ALA A 119 -15.29 32.95 -1.17
N ILE A 120 -15.46 31.86 -0.42
CA ILE A 120 -15.67 30.48 -0.94
C ILE A 120 -17.03 30.36 -1.62
N VAL A 121 -18.10 30.89 -1.03
CA VAL A 121 -19.44 30.94 -1.63
C VAL A 121 -19.45 31.82 -2.90
N LEU A 122 -18.76 32.96 -2.90
CA LEU A 122 -18.57 33.74 -4.10
C LEU A 122 -17.70 33.02 -5.14
N ALA A 123 -16.69 32.29 -4.68
CA ALA A 123 -15.83 31.45 -5.52
C ALA A 123 -16.64 30.31 -6.20
N LYS A 124 -17.52 29.63 -5.46
CA LYS A 124 -18.43 28.61 -6.02
C LYS A 124 -19.30 29.16 -7.17
N ARG A 125 -19.65 30.42 -7.16
CA ARG A 125 -20.46 31.06 -8.22
C ARG A 125 -19.67 31.29 -9.53
N TRP A 126 -18.35 31.31 -9.46
CA TRP A 126 -17.45 31.52 -10.60
C TRP A 126 -16.69 30.27 -11.03
N LEU A 127 -16.88 29.18 -10.30
CA LEU A 127 -16.31 27.87 -10.65
C LEU A 127 -17.32 27.07 -11.49
N PRO A 128 -16.86 26.27 -12.47
CA PRO A 128 -17.72 25.38 -13.22
C PRO A 128 -18.35 24.33 -12.30
N GLY A 129 -19.45 23.72 -12.72
CA GLY A 129 -20.04 22.58 -12.05
C GLY A 129 -19.04 21.44 -11.93
N VAL A 130 -19.16 20.61 -10.88
CA VAL A 130 -18.28 19.47 -10.67
C VAL A 130 -18.29 18.57 -11.92
N GLY A 131 -17.14 18.44 -12.57
CA GLY A 131 -16.98 17.64 -13.78
C GLY A 131 -17.34 18.34 -15.10
N GLU A 132 -17.75 19.61 -15.08
CA GLU A 132 -18.06 20.38 -16.29
C GLU A 132 -16.86 21.23 -16.78
N PRO A 133 -16.68 21.38 -18.10
CA PRO A 133 -15.67 22.29 -18.63
C PRO A 133 -16.08 23.76 -18.41
N PRO A 134 -15.15 24.64 -18.02
CA PRO A 134 -15.49 26.04 -17.72
C PRO A 134 -15.87 26.84 -18.98
N GLY A 135 -16.95 27.59 -18.88
CA GLY A 135 -17.35 28.57 -19.88
C GLY A 135 -16.38 29.77 -19.96
N LEU A 136 -16.50 30.61 -20.99
CA LEU A 136 -15.56 31.74 -21.24
C LEU A 136 -15.54 32.79 -20.12
N LEU A 137 -16.68 33.13 -19.53
CA LEU A 137 -16.80 34.05 -18.39
C LEU A 137 -16.33 33.40 -17.07
N GLU A 138 -16.61 32.10 -16.94
CA GLU A 138 -16.14 31.29 -15.79
C GLU A 138 -14.63 31.14 -15.77
N ARG A 139 -13.97 31.03 -16.93
CA ARG A 139 -12.48 30.99 -17.04
C ARG A 139 -11.81 32.25 -16.51
N LEU A 140 -12.39 33.44 -16.67
CA LEU A 140 -11.83 34.67 -16.15
C LEU A 140 -12.01 34.84 -14.64
N GLY A 141 -13.22 34.49 -14.13
CA GLY A 141 -13.51 34.50 -12.68
C GLY A 141 -12.74 33.40 -11.93
N SER A 142 -12.68 32.19 -12.46
CA SER A 142 -11.99 31.05 -11.88
C SER A 142 -10.48 31.27 -11.73
N ARG A 143 -9.81 31.94 -12.66
CA ARG A 143 -8.38 32.28 -12.53
C ARG A 143 -8.10 33.16 -11.30
N THR A 144 -9.01 34.09 -10.99
CA THR A 144 -8.88 34.94 -9.81
C THR A 144 -9.09 34.12 -8.52
N VAL A 145 -10.05 33.20 -8.52
CA VAL A 145 -10.31 32.28 -7.42
C VAL A 145 -9.12 31.35 -7.19
N VAL A 146 -8.59 30.73 -8.23
CA VAL A 146 -7.40 29.88 -8.15
C VAL A 146 -6.20 30.65 -7.62
N ALA A 147 -5.97 31.87 -8.12
CA ALA A 147 -4.87 32.73 -7.62
C ALA A 147 -5.01 33.08 -6.15
N ALA A 148 -6.24 33.37 -5.69
CA ALA A 148 -6.53 33.63 -4.28
C ALA A 148 -6.34 32.35 -3.43
N THR A 149 -6.80 31.20 -3.90
CA THR A 149 -6.62 29.90 -3.24
C THR A 149 -5.14 29.53 -3.13
N VAL A 150 -4.37 29.71 -4.21
CA VAL A 150 -2.91 29.47 -4.19
C VAL A 150 -2.22 30.37 -3.16
N ARG A 151 -2.60 31.66 -3.08
CA ARG A 151 -2.05 32.55 -2.05
C ARG A 151 -2.41 32.16 -0.64
N ALA A 152 -3.65 31.74 -0.40
CA ALA A 152 -4.08 31.23 0.90
C ALA A 152 -3.30 29.96 1.30
N ILE A 153 -3.11 29.03 0.37
CA ILE A 153 -2.32 27.80 0.57
C ILE A 153 -0.85 28.13 0.84
N GLN A 154 -0.26 29.09 0.14
CA GLN A 154 1.11 29.54 0.39
C GLN A 154 1.28 30.16 1.76
N LEU A 155 0.28 30.93 2.23
CA LEU A 155 0.27 31.47 3.59
C LEU A 155 0.17 30.37 4.65
N LEU A 156 -0.69 29.38 4.43
CA LEU A 156 -0.77 28.19 5.28
C LEU A 156 0.54 27.38 5.27
N GLY A 157 1.13 27.17 4.09
CA GLY A 157 2.39 26.46 3.94
C GLY A 157 3.54 27.10 4.75
N ARG A 158 3.58 28.40 4.86
CA ARG A 158 4.57 29.14 5.68
C ARG A 158 4.51 28.82 7.19
N GLN A 159 3.39 28.33 7.67
CA GLN A 159 3.26 27.90 9.08
C GLN A 159 3.92 26.56 9.35
N PHE A 160 4.10 25.72 8.30
CA PHE A 160 4.70 24.40 8.43
C PHE A 160 6.18 24.36 8.05
N VAL A 161 6.68 25.37 7.34
CA VAL A 161 8.05 25.45 6.86
C VAL A 161 8.71 26.67 7.48
N LEU A 162 9.82 26.45 8.16
CA LEU A 162 10.56 27.56 8.79
C LEU A 162 11.24 28.46 7.75
N GLY A 163 11.58 27.92 6.58
CA GLY A 163 12.17 28.66 5.46
C GLY A 163 12.20 27.83 4.20
N ARG A 164 12.21 28.48 3.03
CA ARG A 164 12.33 27.81 1.72
C ARG A 164 13.74 27.27 1.48
N HIS A 165 14.73 27.90 2.06
CA HIS A 165 16.14 27.55 2.01
C HIS A 165 16.74 27.65 3.41
N ILE A 166 17.86 26.97 3.62
CA ILE A 166 18.50 26.91 4.93
C ILE A 166 18.87 28.29 5.49
N ASP A 167 19.25 29.24 4.64
CA ASP A 167 19.61 30.61 5.08
C ASP A 167 18.38 31.36 5.61
N GLU A 168 17.21 31.26 4.93
CA GLU A 168 15.95 31.83 5.41
C GLU A 168 15.53 31.18 6.74
N ALA A 169 15.64 29.87 6.85
CA ALA A 169 15.32 29.12 8.07
C ALA A 169 16.23 29.51 9.25
N LEU A 170 17.52 29.69 9.02
CA LEU A 170 18.46 30.15 10.05
C LEU A 170 18.20 31.58 10.49
N HIS A 171 17.81 32.45 9.55
CA HIS A 171 17.40 33.84 9.87
C HIS A 171 16.14 33.86 10.77
N GLU A 172 15.12 33.05 10.40
CA GLU A 172 13.89 32.93 11.20
C GLU A 172 14.16 32.31 12.57
N ALA A 173 14.99 31.27 12.62
CA ALA A 173 15.44 30.65 13.87
C ALA A 173 16.14 31.67 14.78
N ALA A 174 16.99 32.54 14.22
CA ALA A 174 17.65 33.60 14.96
C ALA A 174 16.64 34.67 15.45
N ALA A 175 15.57 34.95 14.67
CA ALA A 175 14.50 35.84 15.11
C ALA A 175 13.75 35.26 16.32
N GLN A 176 13.35 33.97 16.26
CA GLN A 176 12.65 33.31 17.37
C GLN A 176 13.52 33.21 18.64
N ARG A 177 14.84 33.07 18.51
CA ARG A 177 15.78 33.07 19.66
C ARG A 177 15.89 34.39 20.37
N ARG A 178 15.49 35.53 19.77
CA ARG A 178 15.48 36.82 20.47
C ARG A 178 14.47 36.81 21.62
N ASP A 179 13.34 36.17 21.41
CA ASP A 179 12.27 36.08 22.41
C ASP A 179 12.44 34.85 23.34
N ALA A 180 13.13 33.81 22.86
CA ALA A 180 13.36 32.57 23.59
C ALA A 180 14.80 32.06 23.36
N PRO A 181 15.81 32.56 24.10
CA PRO A 181 17.24 32.27 23.85
C PRO A 181 17.64 30.83 24.01
N MET A 182 16.83 30.04 24.72
CA MET A 182 17.07 28.60 24.93
C MET A 182 16.65 27.73 23.74
N LEU A 183 15.95 28.28 22.75
CA LEU A 183 15.53 27.49 21.57
C LEU A 183 16.72 27.01 20.74
N ARG A 184 16.63 25.75 20.33
CA ARG A 184 17.51 25.14 19.34
C ARG A 184 16.68 24.57 18.24
N PHE A 185 17.28 24.34 17.06
CA PHE A 185 16.58 23.86 15.88
C PHE A 185 17.25 22.60 15.35
N SER A 186 16.44 21.64 14.92
CA SER A 186 16.85 20.54 14.09
C SER A 186 16.20 20.72 12.73
N PHE A 187 17.00 21.17 11.76
CA PHE A 187 16.48 21.43 10.41
C PHE A 187 16.25 20.11 9.67
N ASP A 188 15.15 20.01 8.94
CA ASP A 188 14.81 18.89 8.07
C ASP A 188 14.65 19.41 6.63
N MET A 189 15.62 19.09 5.78
CA MET A 189 15.49 19.40 4.36
C MET A 189 14.41 18.51 3.76
N LEU A 190 13.29 19.13 3.37
CA LEU A 190 12.15 18.40 2.83
C LEU A 190 12.56 17.52 1.65
N GLY A 191 12.07 16.29 1.65
CA GLY A 191 12.33 15.26 0.66
C GLY A 191 12.49 13.90 1.31
N GLU A 192 11.86 12.89 0.72
CA GLU A 192 11.95 11.51 1.17
C GLU A 192 11.68 10.56 0.00
N GLY A 193 12.13 9.32 0.12
CA GLY A 193 11.87 8.27 -0.85
C GLY A 193 12.33 8.62 -2.26
N ALA A 194 13.63 8.81 -2.47
CA ALA A 194 14.19 8.96 -3.82
C ALA A 194 13.78 7.79 -4.71
N ARG A 195 13.31 8.06 -5.92
CA ARG A 195 12.96 7.03 -6.91
C ARG A 195 14.06 6.82 -7.93
N THR A 196 14.96 7.78 -8.01
CA THR A 196 16.06 7.78 -8.96
C THR A 196 17.36 8.17 -8.26
N GLU A 197 18.49 7.74 -8.83
CA GLU A 197 19.81 8.19 -8.37
C GLU A 197 19.95 9.72 -8.44
N ARG A 198 19.35 10.34 -9.44
CA ARG A 198 19.31 11.81 -9.56
C ARG A 198 18.60 12.47 -8.39
N ASP A 199 17.47 11.91 -7.93
CA ASP A 199 16.77 12.43 -6.75
C ASP A 199 17.65 12.29 -5.51
N ALA A 200 18.27 11.12 -5.33
CA ALA A 200 19.16 10.86 -4.21
C ALA A 200 20.34 11.85 -4.18
N LEU A 201 20.96 12.13 -5.31
CA LEU A 201 22.06 13.10 -5.42
C LEU A 201 21.58 14.53 -5.18
N ARG A 202 20.39 14.90 -5.63
CA ARG A 202 19.78 16.22 -5.36
C ARG A 202 19.56 16.42 -3.86
N TYR A 203 18.99 15.43 -3.17
CA TYR A 203 18.79 15.49 -1.72
C TYR A 203 20.10 15.47 -0.96
N LEU A 204 21.09 14.68 -1.39
CA LEU A 204 22.43 14.68 -0.82
C LEU A 204 23.07 16.09 -0.87
N ALA A 205 22.99 16.75 -2.02
CA ALA A 205 23.51 18.11 -2.19
C ALA A 205 22.76 19.13 -1.27
N ALA A 206 21.45 18.95 -1.11
CA ALA A 206 20.66 19.79 -0.20
C ALA A 206 21.08 19.59 1.26
N TYR A 207 21.29 18.36 1.71
CA TYR A 207 21.77 18.03 3.05
C TYR A 207 23.21 18.54 3.28
N ASP A 208 24.14 18.30 2.34
CA ASP A 208 25.53 18.78 2.46
C ASP A 208 25.58 20.32 2.56
N GLY A 209 24.85 21.01 1.68
CA GLY A 209 24.75 22.48 1.73
C GLY A 209 24.19 22.98 3.05
N ALA A 210 23.12 22.36 3.55
CA ALA A 210 22.49 22.74 4.82
C ALA A 210 23.44 22.51 6.00
N ILE A 211 24.10 21.34 6.07
CA ILE A 211 25.04 21.01 7.14
C ILE A 211 26.21 22.01 7.17
N ARG A 212 26.79 22.34 6.01
CA ARG A 212 27.87 23.32 5.90
C ARG A 212 27.43 24.73 6.32
N THR A 213 26.22 25.11 5.98
CA THR A 213 25.68 26.44 6.36
C THR A 213 25.42 26.51 7.86
N ILE A 214 24.85 25.48 8.46
CA ILE A 214 24.66 25.37 9.92
C ILE A 214 26.03 25.39 10.63
N ALA A 215 26.99 24.60 10.12
CA ALA A 215 28.34 24.52 10.66
C ALA A 215 29.08 25.85 10.62
N ALA A 216 28.89 26.65 9.56
CA ALA A 216 29.53 27.98 9.42
C ALA A 216 28.99 29.00 10.44
N GLN A 217 27.73 28.86 10.88
CA GLN A 217 27.12 29.71 11.91
C GLN A 217 27.33 29.21 13.34
N ALA A 218 27.80 27.96 13.51
CA ALA A 218 28.07 27.42 14.83
C ALA A 218 29.19 28.21 15.53
N PRO A 219 29.04 28.62 16.81
CA PRO A 219 30.03 29.38 17.54
C PRO A 219 31.36 28.61 17.64
N ARG A 220 32.44 29.15 17.10
CA ARG A 220 33.78 28.56 17.19
C ARG A 220 34.40 28.85 18.55
N GLY A 221 35.07 27.85 19.15
CA GLY A 221 35.80 28.02 20.40
C GLY A 221 34.91 28.21 21.65
N SER A 222 33.60 27.89 21.58
CA SER A 222 32.71 27.86 22.74
C SER A 222 32.70 26.45 23.36
N ASP A 223 32.53 26.38 24.70
CA ASP A 223 32.35 25.10 25.42
C ASP A 223 30.95 24.49 25.21
N ALA A 224 30.15 25.04 24.26
CA ALA A 224 28.83 24.58 23.97
C ALA A 224 28.84 23.19 23.29
N THR A 225 28.09 22.27 23.85
CA THR A 225 27.91 20.90 23.34
C THR A 225 26.95 20.85 22.18
N PRO A 226 26.88 19.72 21.40
CA PRO A 226 25.86 19.52 20.34
C PRO A 226 24.41 19.72 20.80
N ALA A 227 24.10 19.42 22.05
CA ALA A 227 22.79 19.66 22.64
C ALA A 227 22.44 21.16 22.74
N GLN A 228 23.42 22.03 22.79
CA GLN A 228 23.27 23.49 22.89
C GLN A 228 23.40 24.20 21.54
N ARG A 229 23.55 23.45 20.45
CA ARG A 229 23.70 23.96 19.08
C ARG A 229 22.53 23.53 18.21
N ASP A 230 22.30 24.25 17.12
CA ASP A 230 21.41 23.77 16.07
C ASP A 230 21.97 22.52 15.40
N GLY A 231 21.09 21.71 14.81
CA GLY A 231 21.47 20.48 14.14
C GLY A 231 20.59 20.22 12.93
N ILE A 232 20.70 19.02 12.42
CA ILE A 232 19.99 18.57 11.23
C ILE A 232 19.42 17.17 11.43
N SER A 233 18.27 16.89 10.80
CA SER A 233 17.71 15.56 10.64
C SER A 233 17.79 15.12 9.19
N ILE A 234 18.17 13.86 8.95
CA ILE A 234 18.30 13.29 7.61
C ILE A 234 17.44 12.03 7.48
N LYS A 235 16.87 11.82 6.29
CA LYS A 235 16.14 10.60 5.93
C LYS A 235 16.94 9.72 4.99
N LEU A 236 17.12 8.46 5.36
CA LEU A 236 17.93 7.52 4.57
C LEU A 236 17.29 7.22 3.20
N SER A 237 15.95 7.15 3.15
CA SER A 237 15.22 6.94 1.89
C SER A 237 15.37 8.09 0.88
N ALA A 238 15.70 9.30 1.33
CA ALA A 238 16.00 10.42 0.45
C ALA A 238 17.37 10.26 -0.24
N LEU A 239 18.30 9.50 0.36
CA LEU A 239 19.70 9.45 -0.03
C LEU A 239 20.08 8.19 -0.82
N HIS A 240 19.12 7.27 -1.04
CA HIS A 240 19.34 6.07 -1.84
C HIS A 240 18.05 5.62 -2.51
N PRO A 241 18.01 5.44 -3.86
CA PRO A 241 16.77 5.15 -4.59
C PRO A 241 16.20 3.75 -4.31
N ARG A 242 17.01 2.85 -3.78
CA ARG A 242 16.63 1.47 -3.42
C ARG A 242 16.90 1.18 -1.94
N TYR A 243 16.46 2.10 -1.06
CA TYR A 243 16.59 1.94 0.38
C TYR A 243 15.55 0.95 0.91
N GLU A 244 15.85 -0.35 0.75
CA GLU A 244 15.02 -1.49 1.11
C GLU A 244 15.85 -2.72 1.49
N ASP A 245 15.32 -3.60 2.36
CA ASP A 245 16.06 -4.76 2.88
C ASP A 245 16.49 -5.73 1.78
N ALA A 246 15.69 -5.90 0.72
CA ALA A 246 16.05 -6.73 -0.42
C ALA A 246 17.35 -6.27 -1.10
N GLN A 247 17.71 -4.99 -1.02
CA GLN A 247 18.91 -4.41 -1.59
C GLN A 247 19.97 -4.08 -0.52
N ARG A 248 19.90 -4.71 0.66
CA ARG A 248 20.73 -4.41 1.83
C ARG A 248 22.24 -4.31 1.52
N GLU A 249 22.78 -5.24 0.75
CA GLU A 249 24.21 -5.23 0.42
C GLU A 249 24.56 -3.98 -0.39
N ARG A 250 23.77 -3.65 -1.42
CA ARG A 250 23.92 -2.45 -2.23
C ARG A 250 23.79 -1.18 -1.38
N VAL A 251 22.80 -1.13 -0.49
CA VAL A 251 22.59 0.01 0.43
C VAL A 251 23.83 0.22 1.30
N MET A 252 24.36 -0.84 1.92
CA MET A 252 25.56 -0.73 2.76
C MET A 252 26.78 -0.25 1.98
N GLN A 253 26.93 -0.69 0.74
CA GLN A 253 28.08 -0.33 -0.10
C GLN A 253 27.99 1.09 -0.68
N GLU A 254 26.79 1.59 -0.96
CA GLU A 254 26.60 2.89 -1.62
C GLU A 254 26.20 4.00 -0.63
N LEU A 255 25.26 3.74 0.30
CA LEU A 255 24.72 4.77 1.20
C LEU A 255 25.69 5.13 2.33
N VAL A 256 26.33 4.15 2.97
CA VAL A 256 27.25 4.43 4.08
C VAL A 256 28.39 5.38 3.63
N PRO A 257 29.10 5.14 2.49
CA PRO A 257 30.09 6.11 2.00
C PRO A 257 29.53 7.47 1.62
N ARG A 258 28.25 7.59 1.22
CA ARG A 258 27.60 8.89 0.94
C ARG A 258 27.39 9.70 2.21
N LEU A 259 27.14 9.03 3.33
CA LEU A 259 26.82 9.67 4.60
C LEU A 259 28.06 10.08 5.40
N THR A 260 29.19 9.36 5.27
CA THR A 260 30.40 9.65 6.06
C THR A 260 30.90 11.08 5.90
N PRO A 261 30.95 11.73 4.70
CA PRO A 261 31.34 13.12 4.59
C PRO A 261 30.41 14.11 5.32
N LEU A 262 29.10 13.79 5.37
CA LEU A 262 28.13 14.61 6.11
C LEU A 262 28.41 14.55 7.63
N LEU A 263 28.71 13.35 8.14
CA LEU A 263 29.05 13.15 9.53
C LEU A 263 30.34 13.88 9.88
N ASP A 264 31.38 13.83 9.03
CA ASP A 264 32.66 14.48 9.27
C ASP A 264 32.52 16.01 9.40
N VAL A 265 31.67 16.62 8.53
CA VAL A 265 31.38 18.06 8.61
C VAL A 265 30.59 18.41 9.88
N ALA A 266 29.59 17.59 10.23
CA ALA A 266 28.79 17.80 11.44
C ALA A 266 29.64 17.64 12.71
N ALA A 267 30.50 16.62 12.74
CA ALA A 267 31.41 16.37 13.85
C ALA A 267 32.45 17.48 14.01
N ALA A 268 33.05 17.95 12.92
CA ALA A 268 34.01 19.04 12.94
C ALA A 268 33.44 20.37 13.49
N ALA A 269 32.16 20.61 13.25
CA ALA A 269 31.40 21.75 13.76
C ALA A 269 30.74 21.48 15.11
N ASP A 270 30.84 20.27 15.63
CA ASP A 270 30.22 19.83 16.88
C ASP A 270 28.72 20.10 16.96
N ILE A 271 27.98 19.83 15.85
CA ILE A 271 26.53 19.99 15.74
C ILE A 271 25.81 18.63 15.82
N ASN A 272 24.50 18.66 16.15
CA ASN A 272 23.70 17.44 16.15
C ASN A 272 23.33 17.01 14.71
N LEU A 273 23.50 15.72 14.40
CA LEU A 273 23.00 15.06 13.21
C LEU A 273 22.18 13.83 13.63
N THR A 274 20.89 13.84 13.32
CA THR A 274 19.95 12.77 13.67
C THR A 274 19.46 12.05 12.42
N ILE A 275 19.51 10.71 12.41
CA ILE A 275 18.85 9.88 11.40
C ILE A 275 17.38 9.73 11.81
N ASP A 276 16.44 10.18 10.96
CA ASP A 276 15.02 10.02 11.18
C ASP A 276 14.60 8.56 11.01
N ALA A 277 13.59 8.13 11.78
CA ALA A 277 12.96 6.82 11.63
C ALA A 277 11.90 6.84 10.53
N GLU A 278 11.84 5.78 9.77
CA GLU A 278 10.91 5.58 8.67
C GLU A 278 10.05 4.33 8.91
N GLU A 279 9.54 3.66 7.87
CA GLU A 279 8.65 2.51 8.00
C GLU A 279 9.31 1.33 8.73
N SER A 280 8.51 0.48 9.35
CA SER A 280 8.98 -0.61 10.23
C SER A 280 9.79 -1.69 9.51
N ASP A 281 9.55 -1.90 8.20
CA ASP A 281 10.29 -2.84 7.36
C ASP A 281 11.72 -2.38 7.04
N ARG A 282 12.02 -1.10 7.23
CA ARG A 282 13.35 -0.51 7.06
C ARG A 282 14.15 -0.43 8.36
N LEU A 283 13.54 -0.76 9.51
CA LEU A 283 14.14 -0.55 10.82
C LEU A 283 15.46 -1.29 10.99
N GLU A 284 15.52 -2.58 10.66
CA GLU A 284 16.76 -3.35 10.85
C GLU A 284 17.87 -2.91 9.90
N LEU A 285 17.53 -2.57 8.65
CA LEU A 285 18.48 -1.97 7.71
C LEU A 285 18.97 -0.60 8.22
N SER A 286 18.08 0.22 8.77
CA SER A 286 18.43 1.50 9.39
C SER A 286 19.43 1.36 10.54
N LEU A 287 19.23 0.35 11.41
CA LEU A 287 20.15 0.05 12.50
C LEU A 287 21.50 -0.45 12.01
N ASP A 288 21.56 -1.19 10.90
CA ASP A 288 22.84 -1.60 10.32
C ASP A 288 23.62 -0.43 9.73
N VAL A 289 22.93 0.46 8.99
CA VAL A 289 23.51 1.70 8.50
C VAL A 289 23.99 2.55 9.68
N PHE A 290 23.18 2.69 10.72
CA PHE A 290 23.52 3.44 11.92
C PHE A 290 24.78 2.88 12.63
N ASP A 291 24.86 1.56 12.81
CA ASP A 291 26.02 0.92 13.45
C ASP A 291 27.30 1.08 12.60
N ALA A 292 27.20 0.99 11.27
CA ALA A 292 28.32 1.25 10.37
C ALA A 292 28.80 2.71 10.46
N LEU A 293 27.89 3.67 10.50
CA LEU A 293 28.21 5.09 10.68
C LEU A 293 28.78 5.37 12.08
N ALA A 294 28.26 4.71 13.11
CA ALA A 294 28.82 4.80 14.48
C ALA A 294 30.27 4.27 14.54
N ALA A 295 30.58 3.22 13.74
CA ALA A 295 31.96 2.76 13.63
C ALA A 295 32.87 3.82 12.98
N HIS A 296 32.40 4.52 11.96
CA HIS A 296 33.11 5.65 11.36
C HIS A 296 33.32 6.79 12.36
N VAL A 297 32.30 7.17 13.10
CA VAL A 297 32.37 8.21 14.15
C VAL A 297 33.39 7.81 15.25
N GLN A 298 33.36 6.53 15.68
CA GLN A 298 34.32 6.01 16.66
C GLN A 298 35.77 6.19 16.19
N GLN A 299 36.03 5.99 14.91
CA GLN A 299 37.38 6.06 14.35
C GLN A 299 37.84 7.52 14.11
N HIS A 300 36.96 8.41 13.63
CA HIS A 300 37.32 9.73 13.13
C HIS A 300 36.96 10.89 14.09
N ALA A 301 35.91 10.71 14.90
CA ALA A 301 35.43 11.75 15.81
C ALA A 301 34.94 11.19 17.17
N PRO A 302 35.75 10.42 17.92
CA PRO A 302 35.33 9.67 19.11
C PRO A 302 34.82 10.53 20.27
N ARG A 303 35.04 11.84 20.23
CA ARG A 303 34.55 12.79 21.24
C ARG A 303 33.23 13.46 20.87
N TRP A 304 32.79 13.33 19.62
CA TRP A 304 31.57 13.94 19.16
C TRP A 304 30.35 13.20 19.71
N SER A 305 29.50 13.90 20.45
CA SER A 305 28.30 13.39 21.07
C SER A 305 27.01 13.85 20.33
N GLY A 306 27.17 14.42 19.14
CA GLY A 306 26.06 14.97 18.35
C GLY A 306 25.39 13.98 17.39
N PHE A 307 25.93 12.76 17.23
CA PHE A 307 25.34 11.72 16.38
C PHE A 307 24.15 11.04 17.07
N GLY A 308 23.08 10.75 16.32
CA GLY A 308 21.91 10.11 16.88
C GLY A 308 20.90 9.63 15.85
N LEU A 309 19.80 9.09 16.37
CA LEU A 309 18.68 8.62 15.56
C LEU A 309 17.34 8.86 16.28
N ALA A 310 16.25 8.74 15.53
CA ALA A 310 14.90 8.71 16.07
C ALA A 310 14.43 7.27 16.33
N VAL A 311 13.66 7.08 17.42
CA VAL A 311 12.99 5.82 17.79
C VAL A 311 11.50 6.05 17.89
N GLN A 312 10.71 5.13 17.37
CA GLN A 312 9.26 5.26 17.28
C GLN A 312 8.55 4.40 18.32
N ALA A 313 7.85 5.04 19.26
CA ALA A 313 7.18 4.38 20.38
C ALA A 313 5.97 3.53 19.98
N TYR A 314 5.37 3.79 18.81
CA TYR A 314 4.22 3.02 18.33
C TYR A 314 4.60 1.60 17.88
N GLN A 315 5.91 1.31 17.70
CA GLN A 315 6.37 -0.03 17.34
C GLN A 315 6.35 -0.98 18.54
N THR A 316 5.93 -2.20 18.30
CA THR A 316 5.91 -3.27 19.31
C THR A 316 7.30 -3.62 19.84
N ARG A 317 8.38 -3.19 19.14
CA ARG A 317 9.80 -3.45 19.45
C ARG A 317 10.54 -2.26 20.07
N VAL A 318 9.81 -1.27 20.61
CA VAL A 318 10.43 -0.02 21.07
C VAL A 318 11.52 -0.22 22.13
N PHE A 319 11.34 -1.16 23.06
CA PHE A 319 12.33 -1.44 24.11
C PHE A 319 13.58 -2.08 23.51
N GLU A 320 13.40 -3.08 22.69
CA GLU A 320 14.51 -3.79 22.06
C GLU A 320 15.34 -2.86 21.15
N VAL A 321 14.67 -1.89 20.50
CA VAL A 321 15.38 -0.84 19.73
C VAL A 321 16.20 0.07 20.64
N ILE A 322 15.63 0.52 21.76
CA ILE A 322 16.33 1.37 22.73
C ILE A 322 17.55 0.63 23.31
N ASP A 323 17.36 -0.63 23.71
CA ASP A 323 18.44 -1.46 24.25
C ASP A 323 19.54 -1.71 23.22
N GLU A 324 19.17 -1.97 21.95
CA GLU A 324 20.14 -2.16 20.87
C GLU A 324 20.94 -0.89 20.58
N VAL A 325 20.30 0.28 20.57
CA VAL A 325 20.97 1.57 20.41
C VAL A 325 21.94 1.83 21.56
N ALA A 326 21.53 1.55 22.81
CA ALA A 326 22.39 1.66 23.99
C ALA A 326 23.56 0.67 23.93
N ARG A 327 23.33 -0.55 23.44
CA ARG A 327 24.37 -1.56 23.21
C ARG A 327 25.41 -1.07 22.20
N ILE A 328 24.96 -0.50 21.05
CA ILE A 328 25.86 0.06 20.03
C ILE A 328 26.68 1.19 20.64
N ALA A 329 26.07 2.13 21.38
CA ALA A 329 26.72 3.23 22.02
C ALA A 329 27.88 2.74 22.93
N ARG A 330 27.57 1.79 23.82
CA ARG A 330 28.55 1.23 24.75
C ARG A 330 29.68 0.45 24.05
N ALA A 331 29.30 -0.38 23.03
CA ALA A 331 30.27 -1.13 22.25
C ALA A 331 31.23 -0.22 21.49
N ARG A 332 30.76 0.92 21.00
CA ARG A 332 31.54 1.93 20.28
C ARG A 332 32.16 2.98 21.19
N ARG A 333 31.86 2.98 22.50
CA ARG A 333 32.30 4.01 23.46
C ARG A 333 31.91 5.42 23.02
N LEU A 334 30.71 5.55 22.47
CA LEU A 334 30.09 6.79 22.02
C LEU A 334 28.91 7.14 22.91
N ARG A 335 28.44 8.39 22.83
CA ARG A 335 27.16 8.83 23.39
C ARG A 335 26.28 9.36 22.27
N PHE A 336 25.07 8.84 22.17
CA PHE A 336 24.15 9.23 21.10
C PHE A 336 23.04 10.17 21.58
N MET A 337 22.57 11.05 20.70
CA MET A 337 21.34 11.83 20.90
C MET A 337 20.17 11.04 20.32
N VAL A 338 19.29 10.53 21.18
CA VAL A 338 18.18 9.65 20.74
C VAL A 338 16.84 10.34 20.90
N ARG A 339 16.16 10.56 19.79
CA ARG A 339 14.84 11.18 19.71
C ARG A 339 13.75 10.13 19.82
N LEU A 340 12.95 10.21 20.88
CA LEU A 340 11.72 9.41 20.99
C LEU A 340 10.56 10.18 20.38
N VAL A 341 9.89 9.56 19.40
CA VAL A 341 8.65 10.04 18.77
C VAL A 341 7.55 9.00 18.92
N LYS A 342 6.28 9.38 18.73
CA LYS A 342 5.19 8.39 18.69
C LYS A 342 5.29 7.50 17.47
N GLY A 343 5.35 8.06 16.29
CA GLY A 343 5.44 7.41 14.99
C GLY A 343 4.56 8.10 13.97
N ALA A 344 4.95 8.06 12.69
CA ALA A 344 4.32 8.87 11.64
C ALA A 344 3.73 8.07 10.47
N TYR A 345 3.77 6.73 10.53
CA TYR A 345 3.39 5.86 9.39
C TYR A 345 2.30 4.83 9.78
N TRP A 346 1.56 5.08 10.85
CA TRP A 346 0.66 4.10 11.46
C TRP A 346 -0.36 3.51 10.49
N ASP A 347 -1.04 4.33 9.71
CA ASP A 347 -2.03 3.92 8.73
C ASP A 347 -1.43 3.04 7.61
N GLY A 348 -0.26 3.41 7.11
CA GLY A 348 0.50 2.62 6.15
C GLY A 348 0.93 1.26 6.70
N GLU A 349 1.39 1.20 7.95
CA GLU A 349 1.78 -0.04 8.63
C GLU A 349 0.59 -0.98 8.81
N ILE A 350 -0.56 -0.46 9.25
CA ILE A 350 -1.80 -1.23 9.40
C ILE A 350 -2.23 -1.80 8.04
N LYS A 351 -2.32 -0.95 7.02
CA LYS A 351 -2.74 -1.34 5.67
C LYS A 351 -1.81 -2.40 5.07
N ARG A 352 -0.50 -2.21 5.17
CA ARG A 352 0.50 -3.16 4.66
C ARG A 352 0.38 -4.53 5.31
N ALA A 353 0.18 -4.58 6.63
CA ALA A 353 -0.01 -5.84 7.33
C ALA A 353 -1.30 -6.56 6.91
N GLN A 354 -2.39 -5.82 6.70
CA GLN A 354 -3.67 -6.36 6.21
C GLN A 354 -3.55 -6.88 4.77
N GLU A 355 -2.97 -6.10 3.87
CA GLU A 355 -2.73 -6.50 2.47
C GLU A 355 -1.80 -7.71 2.39
N GLY A 356 -0.75 -7.74 3.22
CA GLY A 356 0.19 -8.85 3.31
C GLY A 356 -0.37 -10.11 3.96
N GLY A 357 -1.51 -10.04 4.68
CA GLY A 357 -2.03 -11.15 5.47
C GLY A 357 -1.04 -11.59 6.56
N LEU A 358 -0.36 -10.62 7.20
CA LEU A 358 0.68 -10.91 8.19
C LEU A 358 0.08 -11.39 9.51
N GLU A 359 0.88 -11.98 10.38
CA GLU A 359 0.41 -12.56 11.66
C GLU A 359 -0.23 -11.53 12.59
N GLY A 360 0.25 -10.30 12.54
CA GLY A 360 -0.20 -9.19 13.36
C GLY A 360 0.25 -7.86 12.80
N TYR A 361 0.36 -6.87 13.66
CA TYR A 361 0.81 -5.53 13.31
C TYR A 361 2.19 -5.25 13.91
N PRO A 362 3.08 -4.57 13.19
CA PRO A 362 4.38 -4.17 13.74
C PRO A 362 4.25 -2.98 14.71
N VAL A 363 3.05 -2.40 14.80
CA VAL A 363 2.72 -1.22 15.59
C VAL A 363 1.53 -1.50 16.51
N PHE A 364 1.42 -0.76 17.61
CA PHE A 364 0.26 -0.84 18.49
C PHE A 364 -1.01 -0.39 17.78
N THR A 365 -2.10 -1.10 18.00
CA THR A 365 -3.39 -0.85 17.34
C THR A 365 -4.26 0.17 18.10
N HIS A 366 -3.99 0.37 19.39
CA HIS A 366 -4.62 1.39 20.23
C HIS A 366 -3.67 2.56 20.45
N LYS A 367 -4.16 3.78 20.26
CA LYS A 367 -3.38 4.99 20.56
C LYS A 367 -2.89 5.03 22.00
N GLN A 368 -3.73 4.60 22.95
CA GLN A 368 -3.39 4.55 24.37
C GLN A 368 -2.19 3.64 24.64
N HIS A 369 -2.06 2.52 23.93
CA HIS A 369 -0.90 1.63 24.04
C HIS A 369 0.39 2.31 23.53
N THR A 370 0.29 3.13 22.48
CA THR A 370 1.39 3.99 22.04
C THR A 370 1.75 5.03 23.10
N ASP A 371 0.78 5.60 23.79
CA ASP A 371 1.03 6.56 24.88
C ASP A 371 1.74 5.89 26.06
N ILE A 372 1.34 4.67 26.43
CA ILE A 372 2.02 3.83 27.43
C ILE A 372 3.45 3.53 26.99
N ALA A 373 3.61 3.09 25.74
CA ALA A 373 4.92 2.74 25.17
C ALA A 373 5.86 3.95 25.09
N TYR A 374 5.32 5.14 24.83
CA TYR A 374 6.08 6.37 24.84
C TYR A 374 6.63 6.70 26.23
N LEU A 375 5.80 6.61 27.29
CA LEU A 375 6.23 6.85 28.66
C LEU A 375 7.24 5.79 29.12
N ALA A 376 7.00 4.54 28.80
CA ALA A 376 7.91 3.45 29.15
C ALA A 376 9.25 3.56 28.39
N GLY A 377 9.21 3.92 27.10
CA GLY A 377 10.39 4.20 26.29
C GLY A 377 11.16 5.42 26.78
N ALA A 378 10.46 6.48 27.22
CA ALA A 378 11.10 7.63 27.84
C ALA A 378 11.87 7.24 29.11
N ARG A 379 11.25 6.41 29.96
CA ARG A 379 11.93 5.87 31.16
C ARG A 379 13.15 5.03 30.79
N ALA A 380 13.04 4.17 29.77
CA ALA A 380 14.16 3.34 29.31
C ALA A 380 15.32 4.20 28.80
N LEU A 381 15.05 5.23 27.99
CA LEU A 381 16.08 6.15 27.52
C LEU A 381 16.75 6.92 28.66
N ILE A 382 15.98 7.38 29.65
CA ILE A 382 16.50 8.04 30.86
C ILE A 382 17.41 7.07 31.63
N ALA A 383 17.02 5.79 31.73
CA ALA A 383 17.86 4.78 32.40
C ALA A 383 19.22 4.54 31.70
N HIS A 384 19.30 4.82 30.42
CA HIS A 384 20.54 4.71 29.60
C HIS A 384 21.30 6.05 29.49
N HIS A 385 21.10 7.01 30.39
CA HIS A 385 21.70 8.35 30.33
C HIS A 385 23.26 8.35 30.31
N ASP A 386 23.90 7.25 30.70
CA ASP A 386 25.33 7.03 30.56
C ASP A 386 25.80 6.98 29.09
N ALA A 387 24.96 6.42 28.19
CA ALA A 387 25.27 6.18 26.79
C ALA A 387 24.41 7.03 25.82
N ILE A 388 23.32 7.60 26.32
CA ILE A 388 22.31 8.32 25.54
C ILE A 388 22.03 9.68 26.16
N LEU A 389 21.90 10.72 25.33
CA LEU A 389 21.17 11.94 25.66
C LEU A 389 19.75 11.83 25.13
N PRO A 390 18.74 11.63 25.98
CA PRO A 390 17.36 11.49 25.53
C PRO A 390 16.79 12.80 24.99
N GLN A 391 16.04 12.70 23.89
CA GLN A 391 15.29 13.79 23.28
C GLN A 391 13.84 13.36 23.16
N PHE A 392 12.89 14.13 23.70
CA PHE A 392 11.47 13.75 23.78
C PHE A 392 10.59 14.67 22.94
N ALA A 393 10.10 14.15 21.82
CA ALA A 393 9.21 14.88 20.90
C ALA A 393 7.74 14.65 21.28
N THR A 394 7.11 15.65 21.89
CA THR A 394 5.71 15.59 22.28
C THR A 394 5.10 16.99 22.43
N HIS A 395 3.78 17.09 22.22
CA HIS A 395 3.00 18.31 22.45
C HIS A 395 2.01 18.14 23.63
N ASN A 396 1.98 16.97 24.27
CA ASN A 396 1.07 16.62 25.35
C ASN A 396 1.63 17.08 26.70
N ALA A 397 0.91 17.99 27.37
CA ALA A 397 1.31 18.58 28.64
C ALA A 397 1.49 17.52 29.75
N GLY A 398 0.61 16.52 29.85
CA GLY A 398 0.75 15.40 30.79
C GLY A 398 2.01 14.58 30.53
N THR A 399 2.29 14.29 29.27
CA THR A 399 3.53 13.57 28.89
C THR A 399 4.77 14.38 29.22
N ILE A 400 4.78 15.70 28.97
CA ILE A 400 5.89 16.59 29.35
C ILE A 400 6.13 16.53 30.87
N ALA A 401 5.08 16.70 31.67
CA ALA A 401 5.18 16.67 33.13
C ALA A 401 5.66 15.31 33.64
N ALA A 402 5.22 14.20 33.05
CA ALA A 402 5.66 12.85 33.38
C ALA A 402 7.15 12.64 33.10
N ILE A 403 7.64 13.12 31.95
CA ILE A 403 9.07 13.04 31.59
C ILE A 403 9.92 13.87 32.56
N VAL A 404 9.52 15.10 32.87
CA VAL A 404 10.22 15.96 33.85
C VAL A 404 10.30 15.26 35.20
N GLN A 405 9.22 14.64 35.66
CA GLN A 405 9.21 13.89 36.92
C GLN A 405 10.20 12.72 36.89
N MET A 406 10.17 11.90 35.82
CA MET A 406 11.08 10.76 35.67
C MET A 406 12.54 11.19 35.58
N ALA A 407 12.86 12.22 34.83
CA ALA A 407 14.24 12.70 34.66
C ALA A 407 14.81 13.28 35.97
N ARG A 408 14.01 14.09 36.69
CA ARG A 408 14.40 14.62 38.00
C ARG A 408 14.68 13.52 39.02
N SER A 409 13.92 12.42 38.98
CA SER A 409 14.13 11.29 39.91
C SER A 409 15.46 10.55 39.69
N GLN A 410 16.14 10.75 38.55
CA GLN A 410 17.39 10.11 38.18
C GLN A 410 18.53 11.11 37.91
N ASP A 411 18.28 12.40 38.16
CA ASP A 411 19.23 13.49 37.83
C ASP A 411 19.77 13.40 36.39
N ALA A 412 18.88 13.02 35.46
CA ALA A 412 19.26 12.79 34.08
C ALA A 412 19.01 14.02 33.20
N ALA A 413 20.04 14.43 32.46
CA ALA A 413 19.91 15.46 31.45
C ALA A 413 19.10 14.94 30.24
N PHE A 414 18.19 15.76 29.71
CA PHE A 414 17.36 15.49 28.53
C PHE A 414 17.02 16.76 27.79
N GLU A 415 16.43 16.60 26.62
CA GLU A 415 15.95 17.70 25.78
C GLU A 415 14.49 17.42 25.38
N MET A 416 13.63 18.43 25.45
CA MET A 416 12.29 18.36 24.85
C MET A 416 12.34 18.82 23.39
N GLN A 417 11.42 18.27 22.60
CA GLN A 417 11.29 18.65 21.19
C GLN A 417 9.83 18.92 20.81
N ARG A 418 9.63 19.90 19.94
CA ARG A 418 8.35 20.19 19.29
C ARG A 418 8.50 20.36 17.78
N LEU A 419 7.41 20.24 17.08
CA LEU A 419 7.37 20.59 15.66
C LEU A 419 7.22 22.13 15.48
N HIS A 420 7.79 22.64 14.41
CA HIS A 420 7.56 24.03 13.99
C HIS A 420 6.06 24.26 13.74
N GLY A 421 5.53 25.39 14.21
CA GLY A 421 4.12 25.74 14.09
C GLY A 421 3.15 24.97 14.99
N MET A 422 3.65 24.15 15.94
CA MET A 422 2.81 23.32 16.80
C MET A 422 3.29 23.34 18.25
N GLY A 423 2.32 23.25 19.20
CA GLY A 423 2.61 23.18 20.63
C GLY A 423 3.25 24.44 21.23
N GLU A 424 3.25 25.55 20.53
CA GLU A 424 3.90 26.81 20.99
C GLU A 424 3.29 27.32 22.26
N GLY A 425 1.96 27.27 22.37
CA GLY A 425 1.24 27.68 23.57
C GLY A 425 1.64 26.88 24.81
N VAL A 426 1.68 25.55 24.67
CA VAL A 426 2.08 24.65 25.78
C VAL A 426 3.51 24.92 26.22
N TYR A 427 4.46 24.96 25.26
CA TYR A 427 5.86 25.16 25.58
C TYR A 427 6.20 26.56 26.09
N ARG A 428 5.44 27.57 25.70
CA ARG A 428 5.54 28.92 26.32
C ARG A 428 5.30 28.84 27.83
N GLU A 429 4.24 28.17 28.25
CA GLU A 429 3.88 28.03 29.67
C GLU A 429 4.86 27.08 30.42
N VAL A 430 5.29 26.02 29.75
CA VAL A 430 6.30 25.07 30.28
C VAL A 430 7.62 25.81 30.54
N LEU A 431 8.13 26.56 29.57
CA LEU A 431 9.41 27.29 29.70
C LEU A 431 9.31 28.45 30.69
N ALA A 432 8.13 29.08 30.86
CA ALA A 432 7.92 30.06 31.90
C ALA A 432 8.01 29.44 33.31
N SER A 433 7.58 28.20 33.49
CA SER A 433 7.68 27.48 34.77
C SER A 433 8.97 26.69 34.98
N LEU A 434 9.65 26.31 33.88
CA LEU A 434 10.89 25.51 33.85
C LEU A 434 11.89 26.16 32.90
N PRO A 435 12.48 27.32 33.25
CA PRO A 435 13.35 28.07 32.33
C PRO A 435 14.65 27.35 31.99
N GLU A 436 15.06 26.36 32.80
CA GLU A 436 16.24 25.53 32.59
C GLU A 436 16.03 24.44 31.52
N LEU A 437 14.77 24.18 31.09
CA LEU A 437 14.45 23.10 30.18
C LEU A 437 14.97 23.38 28.77
N SER A 438 15.77 22.47 28.22
CA SER A 438 16.21 22.55 26.83
C SER A 438 15.08 22.19 25.88
N LEU A 439 14.84 23.07 24.89
CA LEU A 439 13.82 22.86 23.87
C LEU A 439 14.41 22.98 22.46
N ARG A 440 14.20 21.94 21.63
CA ARG A 440 14.56 21.94 20.20
C ARG A 440 13.32 21.92 19.33
N VAL A 441 13.30 22.76 18.30
CA VAL A 441 12.25 22.82 17.30
C VAL A 441 12.66 21.98 16.09
N TYR A 442 11.87 20.97 15.73
CA TYR A 442 12.00 20.28 14.46
C TYR A 442 11.46 21.17 13.36
N ALA A 443 12.33 21.60 12.46
CA ALA A 443 12.07 22.70 11.55
C ALA A 443 12.23 22.27 10.09
N PRO A 444 11.13 22.02 9.36
CA PRO A 444 11.16 21.71 7.94
C PRO A 444 11.66 22.89 7.12
N VAL A 445 12.50 22.59 6.12
CA VAL A 445 13.10 23.56 5.20
C VAL A 445 12.94 23.08 3.77
N GLY A 446 12.33 23.88 2.91
CA GLY A 446 12.13 23.52 1.51
C GLY A 446 11.01 24.31 0.85
N GLU A 447 10.85 24.11 -0.45
CA GLU A 447 9.77 24.74 -1.20
C GLU A 447 8.42 24.11 -0.86
N HIS A 448 7.36 24.90 -0.97
CA HIS A 448 6.00 24.43 -0.64
C HIS A 448 5.55 23.19 -1.45
N ARG A 449 6.08 23.00 -2.66
CA ARG A 449 5.79 21.81 -3.47
C ARG A 449 6.35 20.50 -2.88
N ASP A 450 7.42 20.58 -2.08
CA ASP A 450 8.06 19.42 -1.45
C ASP A 450 7.50 19.13 -0.05
N LEU A 451 6.61 20.01 0.43
CA LEU A 451 6.01 19.94 1.78
C LEU A 451 4.99 18.79 1.95
N LEU A 452 4.45 18.26 0.85
CA LEU A 452 3.26 17.43 0.83
C LEU A 452 3.26 16.25 1.80
N ALA A 453 4.22 15.35 1.66
CA ALA A 453 4.26 14.14 2.48
C ALA A 453 4.38 14.47 3.99
N TYR A 454 5.15 15.52 4.29
CA TYR A 454 5.27 16.05 5.63
C TYR A 454 3.94 16.65 6.14
N LEU A 455 3.29 17.49 5.32
CA LEU A 455 2.05 18.19 5.66
C LEU A 455 0.91 17.22 5.95
N VAL A 456 0.70 16.23 5.06
CA VAL A 456 -0.37 15.25 5.20
C VAL A 456 -0.22 14.46 6.49
N ARG A 457 0.97 13.98 6.82
CA ARG A 457 1.20 13.27 8.08
C ARG A 457 0.93 14.15 9.30
N ARG A 458 1.33 15.42 9.26
CA ARG A 458 1.08 16.37 10.37
C ARG A 458 -0.39 16.70 10.53
N LEU A 459 -1.08 16.88 9.42
CA LEU A 459 -2.52 17.17 9.44
C LEU A 459 -3.30 15.95 9.96
N LEU A 460 -2.97 14.73 9.54
CA LEU A 460 -3.59 13.51 10.05
C LEU A 460 -3.33 13.30 11.54
N GLU A 461 -2.09 13.55 12.00
CA GLU A 461 -1.72 13.43 13.41
C GLU A 461 -2.49 14.40 14.31
N ASN A 462 -2.72 15.63 13.86
CA ASN A 462 -3.33 16.69 14.66
C ASN A 462 -4.82 16.83 14.49
N GLY A 463 -5.34 16.47 13.32
CA GLY A 463 -6.77 16.54 13.03
C GLY A 463 -7.59 15.36 13.58
N ALA A 464 -6.93 14.35 14.12
CA ALA A 464 -7.65 13.28 14.80
C ALA A 464 -8.33 13.84 16.06
N ASN A 465 -9.63 13.59 16.25
CA ASN A 465 -10.41 14.01 17.42
C ASN A 465 -9.76 13.57 18.74
N SER A 466 -8.94 12.52 18.70
CA SER A 466 -8.19 12.00 19.84
C SER A 466 -6.82 12.67 20.05
N SER A 467 -6.41 13.63 19.20
CA SER A 467 -5.13 14.31 19.41
C SER A 467 -5.21 15.28 20.58
N PHE A 468 -4.15 15.35 21.39
CA PHE A 468 -4.08 16.28 22.52
C PHE A 468 -4.23 17.74 22.08
N VAL A 469 -3.62 18.10 20.95
CA VAL A 469 -3.67 19.47 20.42
C VAL A 469 -5.09 19.86 20.04
N HIS A 470 -5.83 18.94 19.42
CA HIS A 470 -7.24 19.15 19.07
C HIS A 470 -8.10 19.30 20.33
N GLN A 471 -7.99 18.35 21.27
CA GLN A 471 -8.75 18.37 22.55
C GLN A 471 -8.39 19.55 23.45
N LEU A 472 -7.13 20.00 23.42
CA LEU A 472 -6.70 21.20 24.14
C LEU A 472 -7.45 22.45 23.68
N SER A 473 -7.71 22.56 22.37
CA SER A 473 -8.43 23.67 21.76
C SER A 473 -9.95 23.61 21.98
N ASP A 474 -10.49 22.44 22.34
CA ASP A 474 -11.90 22.24 22.60
C ASP A 474 -12.21 22.55 24.08
N SER A 475 -12.90 23.66 24.31
CA SER A 475 -13.34 24.05 25.67
C SER A 475 -14.39 23.10 26.28
N GLY A 476 -15.03 22.27 25.46
CA GLY A 476 -15.99 21.27 25.92
C GLY A 476 -15.36 20.06 26.60
N VAL A 477 -14.06 19.80 26.36
CA VAL A 477 -13.32 18.70 27.00
C VAL A 477 -12.80 19.19 28.37
N PRO A 478 -13.18 18.57 29.50
CA PRO A 478 -12.68 18.94 30.83
C PRO A 478 -11.15 18.72 30.93
N VAL A 479 -10.49 19.56 31.76
CA VAL A 479 -9.01 19.45 31.94
C VAL A 479 -8.64 18.08 32.55
N ASP A 480 -9.45 17.55 33.44
CA ASP A 480 -9.23 16.25 34.08
C ASP A 480 -9.31 15.10 33.06
N GLU A 481 -10.21 15.20 32.09
CA GLU A 481 -10.31 14.25 30.99
C GLU A 481 -9.09 14.34 30.04
N LEU A 482 -8.68 15.55 29.70
CA LEU A 482 -7.51 15.81 28.87
C LEU A 482 -6.21 15.30 29.48
N LEU A 483 -6.08 15.35 30.80
CA LEU A 483 -4.95 14.87 31.59
C LEU A 483 -5.19 13.49 32.23
N ALA A 484 -6.21 12.76 31.78
CA ALA A 484 -6.46 11.40 32.28
C ALA A 484 -5.23 10.50 32.07
N THR A 485 -5.03 9.59 33.01
CA THR A 485 -3.89 8.66 32.94
C THR A 485 -4.03 7.70 31.77
N PRO A 486 -3.01 7.54 30.92
CA PRO A 486 -2.99 6.51 29.89
C PRO A 486 -2.66 5.11 30.42
N LEU A 487 -2.28 4.98 31.72
CA LEU A 487 -1.68 3.78 32.30
C LEU A 487 -2.70 2.66 32.54
N GLN A 488 -3.50 2.35 31.54
CA GLN A 488 -4.46 1.24 31.54
C GLN A 488 -4.45 0.56 30.17
N ARG A 489 -4.35 -0.76 30.17
CA ARG A 489 -4.46 -1.54 28.93
C ARG A 489 -5.91 -1.54 28.43
N VAL A 490 -6.09 -1.24 27.15
CA VAL A 490 -7.36 -1.39 26.45
C VAL A 490 -7.50 -2.87 26.03
N PRO A 491 -8.61 -3.55 26.35
CA PRO A 491 -8.81 -4.94 25.96
C PRO A 491 -8.98 -5.10 24.44
N GLY A 492 -8.50 -6.21 23.89
CA GLY A 492 -8.62 -6.57 22.50
C GLY A 492 -7.65 -5.81 21.59
N SER A 493 -7.85 -5.94 20.29
CA SER A 493 -7.12 -5.21 19.25
C SER A 493 -7.96 -4.03 18.75
N GLY A 494 -7.36 -2.87 18.56
CA GLY A 494 -8.01 -1.66 18.03
C GLY A 494 -8.37 -1.77 16.53
N GLN A 495 -7.78 -2.77 15.87
CA GLN A 495 -8.06 -3.14 14.47
C GLN A 495 -8.28 -4.65 14.38
N PRO A 496 -9.14 -5.14 13.47
CA PRO A 496 -9.21 -6.57 13.20
C PRO A 496 -7.83 -7.11 12.85
N LEU A 497 -7.40 -8.22 13.43
CA LEU A 497 -6.14 -8.86 13.00
C LEU A 497 -6.17 -9.10 11.49
N PRO A 498 -5.02 -9.06 10.79
CA PRO A 498 -4.98 -9.25 9.34
C PRO A 498 -5.70 -10.52 8.86
N ARG A 499 -5.59 -11.63 9.60
CA ARG A 499 -6.31 -12.87 9.31
C ARG A 499 -7.85 -12.75 9.37
N ASN A 500 -8.37 -11.80 10.15
CA ASN A 500 -9.80 -11.58 10.38
C ASN A 500 -10.37 -10.42 9.55
N LEU A 501 -9.63 -9.94 8.56
CA LEU A 501 -9.98 -8.79 7.73
C LEU A 501 -11.38 -8.89 7.10
N TYR A 502 -11.77 -10.09 6.70
CA TYR A 502 -13.06 -10.34 6.04
C TYR A 502 -14.18 -10.78 7.01
N GLY A 503 -14.01 -10.55 8.30
CA GLY A 503 -14.97 -10.96 9.33
C GLY A 503 -14.97 -12.48 9.59
N PRO A 504 -16.00 -13.00 10.29
CA PRO A 504 -16.00 -14.40 10.74
C PRO A 504 -16.27 -15.40 9.59
N ALA A 505 -16.78 -14.94 8.45
CA ALA A 505 -17.19 -15.82 7.37
C ALA A 505 -16.02 -16.33 6.51
N ARG A 506 -14.89 -15.61 6.47
CA ARG A 506 -13.74 -15.96 5.64
C ARG A 506 -12.44 -15.51 6.29
N ILE A 507 -11.51 -16.42 6.43
CA ILE A 507 -10.16 -16.13 6.94
C ILE A 507 -9.29 -15.61 5.78
N ASN A 508 -8.65 -14.43 5.97
CA ASN A 508 -7.65 -13.92 5.06
C ASN A 508 -6.41 -14.85 5.05
N PRO A 509 -5.90 -15.25 3.88
CA PRO A 509 -4.73 -16.12 3.80
C PRO A 509 -3.49 -15.54 4.46
N HIS A 510 -2.76 -16.38 5.18
CA HIS A 510 -1.48 -15.99 5.77
C HIS A 510 -0.46 -15.69 4.67
N GLY A 511 0.34 -14.63 4.88
CA GLY A 511 1.43 -14.26 4.00
C GLY A 511 2.79 -14.30 4.68
N ALA A 512 3.81 -13.75 4.03
CA ALA A 512 5.14 -13.64 4.58
C ALA A 512 5.73 -12.26 4.30
N ASP A 513 6.26 -11.62 5.33
CA ASP A 513 7.06 -10.41 5.19
C ASP A 513 8.49 -10.80 4.81
N LEU A 514 8.86 -10.53 3.55
CA LEU A 514 10.18 -10.85 3.02
C LEU A 514 11.31 -9.98 3.62
N THR A 515 10.98 -8.92 4.33
CA THR A 515 11.96 -8.11 5.05
C THR A 515 12.30 -8.73 6.42
N CYS A 516 11.42 -9.60 6.94
CA CYS A 516 11.62 -10.33 8.18
C CYS A 516 12.38 -11.65 7.94
N ILE A 517 13.56 -11.78 8.53
CA ILE A 517 14.45 -12.95 8.36
C ILE A 517 13.72 -14.25 8.76
N ASP A 518 13.01 -14.24 9.87
CA ASP A 518 12.31 -15.42 10.39
C ASP A 518 11.19 -15.89 9.46
N GLN A 519 10.51 -14.96 8.78
CA GLN A 519 9.42 -15.30 7.85
C GLN A 519 9.92 -15.73 6.47
N ARG A 520 11.08 -15.24 6.01
CA ARG A 520 11.66 -15.68 4.73
C ARG A 520 12.51 -16.95 4.82
N ALA A 521 13.03 -17.30 6.01
CA ALA A 521 13.87 -18.47 6.19
C ALA A 521 13.20 -19.80 5.78
N PRO A 522 11.91 -20.06 6.09
CA PRO A 522 11.21 -21.26 5.62
C PRO A 522 11.10 -21.33 4.09
N LEU A 523 10.95 -20.18 3.39
CA LEU A 523 10.89 -20.11 1.94
C LEU A 523 12.22 -20.55 1.32
N PHE A 524 13.33 -20.03 1.83
CA PHE A 524 14.68 -20.39 1.35
C PHE A 524 15.06 -21.85 1.69
N ALA A 525 14.63 -22.34 2.85
CA ALA A 525 14.79 -23.75 3.19
C ALA A 525 14.02 -24.67 2.22
N ALA A 526 12.78 -24.32 1.89
CA ALA A 526 12.00 -25.07 0.91
C ALA A 526 12.63 -25.02 -0.50
N TRP A 527 13.17 -23.86 -0.91
CA TRP A 527 13.89 -23.75 -2.17
C TRP A 527 15.10 -24.68 -2.26
N SER A 528 15.88 -24.80 -1.20
CA SER A 528 17.06 -25.66 -1.18
C SER A 528 16.75 -27.16 -1.36
N GLN A 529 15.49 -27.55 -1.18
CA GLN A 529 15.00 -28.92 -1.25
C GLN A 529 13.96 -29.12 -2.36
N VAL A 530 13.73 -28.11 -3.20
CA VAL A 530 12.66 -28.14 -4.20
C VAL A 530 12.89 -29.27 -5.21
N ALA A 531 11.87 -30.06 -5.43
CA ALA A 531 11.81 -31.06 -6.51
C ALA A 531 10.49 -30.85 -7.27
N VAL A 532 10.59 -30.45 -8.53
CA VAL A 532 9.41 -30.28 -9.39
C VAL A 532 8.89 -31.66 -9.77
N PRO A 533 7.60 -31.96 -9.49
CA PRO A 533 7.01 -33.26 -9.89
C PRO A 533 7.11 -33.50 -11.38
N ALA A 534 7.54 -34.69 -11.79
CA ALA A 534 7.51 -35.09 -13.17
C ALA A 534 6.08 -35.47 -13.58
N VAL A 535 5.56 -34.84 -14.61
CA VAL A 535 4.21 -35.06 -15.12
C VAL A 535 4.28 -35.68 -16.51
N ARG A 536 3.62 -36.84 -16.68
CA ARG A 536 3.58 -37.50 -17.98
C ARG A 536 2.58 -36.81 -18.91
N GLU A 537 2.95 -36.64 -20.15
CA GLU A 537 2.02 -36.16 -21.18
C GLU A 537 0.92 -37.19 -21.48
N ALA A 538 -0.30 -36.68 -21.61
CA ALA A 538 -1.45 -37.50 -22.00
C ALA A 538 -1.51 -37.64 -23.52
N ASP A 539 -1.69 -38.83 -23.99
CA ASP A 539 -2.06 -39.11 -25.40
C ASP A 539 -3.59 -39.08 -25.58
N ALA A 540 -4.02 -39.25 -26.83
CA ALA A 540 -5.44 -39.23 -27.18
C ALA A 540 -6.26 -40.31 -26.43
N SER A 541 -5.67 -41.46 -26.18
CA SER A 541 -6.34 -42.57 -25.48
C SER A 541 -6.47 -42.30 -23.98
N ALA A 542 -5.45 -41.66 -23.39
CA ALA A 542 -5.50 -41.19 -22.00
C ALA A 542 -6.57 -40.14 -21.76
N VAL A 543 -6.76 -39.20 -22.74
CA VAL A 543 -7.85 -38.23 -22.68
C VAL A 543 -9.22 -38.89 -22.67
N ASP A 544 -9.46 -39.83 -23.60
CA ASP A 544 -10.74 -40.58 -23.68
C ASP A 544 -11.00 -41.36 -22.39
N ALA A 545 -10.01 -42.07 -21.88
CA ALA A 545 -10.15 -42.85 -20.65
C ALA A 545 -10.42 -41.94 -19.41
N ALA A 546 -9.77 -40.77 -19.33
CA ALA A 546 -9.98 -39.82 -18.26
C ALA A 546 -11.40 -39.22 -18.34
N MET A 547 -11.86 -38.80 -19.52
CA MET A 547 -13.21 -38.26 -19.71
C MET A 547 -14.30 -39.28 -19.35
N GLN A 548 -14.11 -40.56 -19.75
CA GLN A 548 -15.02 -41.65 -19.35
C GLN A 548 -15.07 -41.85 -17.84
N ARG A 549 -13.90 -41.80 -17.16
CA ARG A 549 -13.81 -41.95 -15.71
C ARG A 549 -14.50 -40.79 -14.99
N LEU A 550 -14.24 -39.56 -15.42
CA LEU A 550 -14.87 -38.36 -14.88
C LEU A 550 -16.38 -38.38 -15.08
N ARG A 551 -16.86 -38.84 -16.25
CA ARG A 551 -18.29 -38.99 -16.53
C ARG A 551 -18.95 -40.03 -15.63
N ALA A 552 -18.27 -41.11 -15.33
CA ALA A 552 -18.76 -42.19 -14.45
C ALA A 552 -18.81 -41.72 -12.98
N GLY A 553 -17.80 -40.95 -12.51
CA GLY A 553 -17.73 -40.45 -11.13
C GLY A 553 -18.56 -39.21 -10.87
N TRP A 554 -18.95 -38.45 -11.91
CA TRP A 554 -19.70 -37.23 -11.76
C TRP A 554 -20.99 -37.31 -10.96
N PRO A 555 -21.88 -38.32 -11.17
CA PRO A 555 -23.14 -38.41 -10.43
C PRO A 555 -22.95 -38.48 -8.93
N ASP A 556 -21.99 -39.27 -8.45
CA ASP A 556 -21.70 -39.43 -7.04
C ASP A 556 -21.12 -38.14 -6.45
N TRP A 557 -20.25 -37.45 -7.18
CA TRP A 557 -19.70 -36.14 -6.76
C TRP A 557 -20.78 -35.08 -6.70
N ASN A 558 -21.63 -34.99 -7.74
CA ASN A 558 -22.71 -33.98 -7.81
C ASN A 558 -23.78 -34.20 -6.72
N ALA A 559 -24.03 -35.46 -6.35
CA ALA A 559 -25.00 -35.84 -5.32
C ALA A 559 -24.53 -35.46 -3.90
N ARG A 560 -23.23 -35.23 -3.67
CA ARG A 560 -22.72 -34.81 -2.37
C ARG A 560 -23.33 -33.44 -2.00
N PRO A 561 -23.75 -33.26 -0.73
CA PRO A 561 -24.21 -31.94 -0.27
C PRO A 561 -23.19 -30.83 -0.55
N VAL A 562 -23.67 -29.65 -0.92
CA VAL A 562 -22.81 -28.45 -1.14
C VAL A 562 -21.89 -28.18 0.05
N GLN A 563 -22.42 -28.38 1.28
CA GLN A 563 -21.65 -28.21 2.51
C GLN A 563 -20.42 -29.13 2.57
N GLU A 564 -20.55 -30.39 2.16
CA GLU A 564 -19.41 -31.33 2.16
C GLU A 564 -18.38 -30.95 1.11
N ARG A 565 -18.80 -30.57 -0.11
CA ARG A 565 -17.87 -30.09 -1.14
C ARG A 565 -17.15 -28.84 -0.70
N ALA A 566 -17.84 -27.91 -0.04
CA ALA A 566 -17.26 -26.70 0.52
C ALA A 566 -16.26 -26.99 1.64
N ASN A 567 -16.56 -27.94 2.54
CA ASN A 567 -15.64 -28.34 3.62
C ASN A 567 -14.34 -28.96 3.06
N ILE A 568 -14.43 -29.72 1.96
CA ILE A 568 -13.24 -30.26 1.28
C ILE A 568 -12.35 -29.13 0.75
N LEU A 569 -12.94 -28.08 0.19
CA LEU A 569 -12.16 -26.92 -0.28
C LEU A 569 -11.51 -26.13 0.86
N GLU A 570 -12.18 -25.99 2.00
CA GLU A 570 -11.57 -25.37 3.17
C GLU A 570 -10.38 -26.18 3.70
N LEU A 571 -10.51 -27.50 3.75
CA LEU A 571 -9.40 -28.38 4.11
C LEU A 571 -8.25 -28.29 3.08
N ALA A 572 -8.57 -28.17 1.80
CA ALA A 572 -7.54 -27.93 0.78
C ALA A 572 -6.82 -26.59 1.01
N ALA A 573 -7.56 -25.52 1.35
CA ALA A 573 -6.99 -24.23 1.70
C ALA A 573 -6.05 -24.29 2.90
N GLU A 574 -6.45 -24.99 3.97
CA GLU A 574 -5.63 -25.19 5.16
C GLU A 574 -4.33 -25.94 4.84
N ARG A 575 -4.42 -27.01 4.04
CA ARG A 575 -3.25 -27.78 3.61
C ARG A 575 -2.31 -26.99 2.71
N LEU A 576 -2.87 -26.17 1.81
CA LEU A 576 -2.10 -25.30 0.93
C LEU A 576 -1.36 -24.22 1.74
N GLU A 577 -2.06 -23.62 2.72
CA GLU A 577 -1.47 -22.62 3.61
C GLU A 577 -0.32 -23.22 4.46
N ALA A 578 -0.50 -24.41 4.98
CA ALA A 578 0.55 -25.13 5.71
C ALA A 578 1.77 -25.46 4.83
N ARG A 579 1.59 -25.57 3.51
CA ARG A 579 2.65 -25.87 2.53
C ARG A 579 3.04 -24.64 1.68
N LEU A 580 2.72 -23.43 2.15
CA LEU A 580 3.04 -22.18 1.44
C LEU A 580 4.53 -22.13 1.00
N PRO A 581 5.52 -22.43 1.87
CA PRO A 581 6.93 -22.40 1.45
C PRO A 581 7.25 -23.34 0.30
N GLN A 582 6.70 -24.57 0.30
CA GLN A 582 6.93 -25.57 -0.73
C GLN A 582 6.32 -25.14 -2.07
N PHE A 583 5.08 -24.63 -2.07
CA PHE A 583 4.45 -24.12 -3.28
C PHE A 583 5.14 -22.85 -3.81
N CYS A 584 5.64 -21.97 -2.94
CA CYS A 584 6.48 -20.84 -3.36
C CYS A 584 7.75 -21.34 -4.06
N ALA A 585 8.43 -22.34 -3.51
CA ALA A 585 9.63 -22.91 -4.11
C ALA A 585 9.34 -23.56 -5.49
N LEU A 586 8.20 -24.25 -5.64
CA LEU A 586 7.75 -24.78 -6.94
C LEU A 586 7.49 -23.65 -7.96
N LEU A 587 6.85 -22.56 -7.54
CA LEU A 587 6.58 -21.39 -8.39
C LEU A 587 7.86 -20.67 -8.83
N VAL A 588 8.87 -20.59 -7.96
CA VAL A 588 10.20 -20.09 -8.33
C VAL A 588 10.84 -21.00 -9.37
N ALA A 589 10.81 -22.32 -9.14
CA ALA A 589 11.50 -23.30 -9.98
C ALA A 589 10.89 -23.42 -11.39
N GLU A 590 9.57 -23.63 -11.45
CA GLU A 590 8.86 -23.93 -12.69
C GLU A 590 8.22 -22.68 -13.31
N GLY A 591 7.56 -21.85 -12.49
CA GLY A 591 6.92 -20.61 -12.94
C GLY A 591 7.86 -19.43 -13.11
N ARG A 592 9.14 -19.57 -12.70
CA ARG A 592 10.19 -18.55 -12.79
C ARG A 592 9.82 -17.21 -12.11
N LYS A 593 9.06 -17.27 -11.03
CA LYS A 593 8.50 -16.11 -10.33
C LYS A 593 9.39 -15.70 -9.16
N THR A 594 9.45 -14.40 -8.90
CA THR A 594 10.12 -13.84 -7.72
C THR A 594 9.36 -14.20 -6.43
N TRP A 595 10.03 -14.16 -5.28
CA TRP A 595 9.43 -14.55 -3.99
C TRP A 595 8.15 -13.80 -3.66
N GLY A 596 8.12 -12.49 -3.87
CA GLY A 596 6.93 -11.68 -3.61
C GLY A 596 5.74 -12.08 -4.49
N ASP A 597 5.99 -12.46 -5.73
CA ASP A 597 4.97 -12.98 -6.64
C ASP A 597 4.48 -14.36 -6.21
N CYS A 598 5.39 -15.23 -5.77
CA CYS A 598 5.06 -16.58 -5.30
C CYS A 598 4.16 -16.55 -4.05
N VAL A 599 4.53 -15.76 -3.03
CA VAL A 599 3.72 -15.59 -1.82
C VAL A 599 2.33 -15.06 -2.17
N SER A 600 2.25 -14.06 -3.04
CA SER A 600 0.97 -13.49 -3.48
C SER A 600 0.11 -14.51 -4.20
N GLU A 601 0.69 -15.35 -5.07
CA GLU A 601 -0.03 -16.35 -5.86
C GLU A 601 -0.54 -17.52 -4.99
N VAL A 602 0.27 -18.01 -4.06
CA VAL A 602 -0.18 -19.06 -3.14
C VAL A 602 -1.35 -18.56 -2.28
N ARG A 603 -1.27 -17.34 -1.78
CA ARG A 603 -2.36 -16.70 -1.03
C ARG A 603 -3.65 -16.57 -1.88
N GLU A 604 -3.52 -16.19 -3.13
CA GLU A 604 -4.65 -16.09 -4.06
C GLU A 604 -5.31 -17.46 -4.28
N ALA A 605 -4.54 -18.52 -4.43
CA ALA A 605 -5.05 -19.88 -4.56
C ALA A 605 -5.79 -20.36 -3.29
N ILE A 606 -5.25 -20.07 -2.10
CA ILE A 606 -5.91 -20.34 -0.82
C ILE A 606 -7.24 -19.58 -0.74
N ASP A 607 -7.23 -18.31 -1.15
CA ASP A 607 -8.40 -17.46 -1.08
C ASP A 607 -9.49 -17.89 -2.06
N PHE A 608 -9.15 -18.40 -3.25
CA PHE A 608 -10.13 -19.03 -4.15
C PHE A 608 -10.81 -20.24 -3.50
N CYS A 609 -10.07 -21.08 -2.82
CA CYS A 609 -10.66 -22.23 -2.11
C CYS A 609 -11.65 -21.77 -1.02
N ARG A 610 -11.26 -20.83 -0.18
CA ARG A 610 -12.10 -20.31 0.92
C ARG A 610 -13.29 -19.52 0.41
N TYR A 611 -13.06 -18.66 -0.58
CA TYR A 611 -14.12 -17.79 -1.12
C TYR A 611 -15.19 -18.60 -1.85
N TYR A 612 -14.81 -19.55 -2.70
CA TYR A 612 -15.80 -20.37 -3.40
C TYR A 612 -16.48 -21.39 -2.47
N ALA A 613 -15.84 -21.83 -1.40
CA ALA A 613 -16.53 -22.59 -0.35
C ALA A 613 -17.64 -21.76 0.32
N LEU A 614 -17.34 -20.50 0.66
CA LEU A 614 -18.31 -19.57 1.24
C LEU A 614 -19.44 -19.24 0.25
N GLU A 615 -19.11 -18.88 -0.99
CA GLU A 615 -20.09 -18.55 -2.02
C GLU A 615 -21.00 -19.76 -2.35
N ALA A 616 -20.45 -20.95 -2.40
CA ALA A 616 -21.24 -22.17 -2.64
C ALA A 616 -22.29 -22.39 -1.52
N ARG A 617 -21.91 -22.26 -0.26
CA ARG A 617 -22.83 -22.40 0.88
C ARG A 617 -23.96 -21.38 0.83
N THR A 618 -23.66 -20.14 0.44
CA THR A 618 -24.62 -19.04 0.47
C THR A 618 -25.48 -18.97 -0.78
N ARG A 619 -24.94 -19.35 -1.95
CA ARG A 619 -25.60 -19.09 -3.25
C ARG A 619 -26.09 -20.33 -4.00
N LEU A 620 -25.58 -21.53 -3.67
CA LEU A 620 -25.99 -22.75 -4.37
C LEU A 620 -27.05 -23.54 -3.60
N ALA A 621 -27.56 -23.02 -2.50
CA ALA A 621 -28.70 -23.60 -1.79
C ALA A 621 -29.98 -23.46 -2.64
N PRO A 622 -30.91 -24.42 -2.55
CA PRO A 622 -32.21 -24.29 -3.20
C PRO A 622 -32.98 -23.04 -2.74
N ILE A 623 -33.58 -22.34 -3.69
CA ILE A 623 -34.37 -21.13 -3.45
C ILE A 623 -35.85 -21.49 -3.53
N ALA A 624 -36.59 -21.25 -2.45
CA ALA A 624 -38.05 -21.35 -2.48
C ALA A 624 -38.65 -20.18 -3.28
N LEU A 625 -39.51 -20.50 -4.25
CA LEU A 625 -40.17 -19.51 -5.07
C LEU A 625 -41.64 -19.35 -4.64
N PRO A 626 -42.14 -18.12 -4.47
CA PRO A 626 -43.53 -17.92 -4.15
C PRO A 626 -44.43 -18.42 -5.28
N GLY A 627 -45.58 -19.01 -4.93
CA GLY A 627 -46.52 -19.58 -5.87
C GLY A 627 -47.92 -19.71 -5.28
N PRO A 628 -48.87 -20.29 -6.04
CA PRO A 628 -50.22 -20.53 -5.58
C PRO A 628 -50.23 -21.44 -4.35
N THR A 629 -51.28 -21.25 -3.52
CA THR A 629 -51.52 -22.12 -2.39
C THR A 629 -51.72 -23.57 -2.83
N GLY A 630 -51.00 -24.51 -2.17
CA GLY A 630 -51.03 -25.91 -2.56
C GLY A 630 -49.94 -26.29 -3.56
N GLU A 631 -48.98 -25.38 -3.80
CA GLU A 631 -47.78 -25.69 -4.57
C GLU A 631 -46.53 -25.41 -3.73
N ARG A 632 -45.51 -26.27 -3.92
CA ARG A 632 -44.16 -26.04 -3.46
C ARG A 632 -43.25 -25.86 -4.68
N ASN A 633 -42.69 -24.68 -4.83
CA ASN A 633 -41.83 -24.36 -5.95
C ASN A 633 -40.41 -24.09 -5.45
N GLU A 634 -39.43 -24.70 -6.09
CA GLU A 634 -38.03 -24.55 -5.79
C GLU A 634 -37.21 -24.37 -7.07
N LEU A 635 -36.25 -23.46 -7.01
CA LEU A 635 -35.15 -23.38 -7.98
C LEU A 635 -33.94 -24.07 -7.38
N ARG A 636 -33.38 -25.04 -8.07
CA ARG A 636 -32.20 -25.82 -7.65
C ARG A 636 -31.05 -25.61 -8.62
N LEU A 637 -29.83 -25.59 -8.09
CA LEU A 637 -28.61 -25.53 -8.86
C LEU A 637 -27.87 -26.88 -8.74
N HIS A 638 -27.34 -27.38 -9.86
CA HIS A 638 -26.56 -28.63 -9.89
C HIS A 638 -25.43 -28.53 -10.92
N GLY A 639 -24.40 -29.38 -10.80
CA GLY A 639 -23.32 -29.45 -11.77
C GLY A 639 -23.80 -29.88 -13.15
N ARG A 640 -23.14 -29.44 -14.21
CA ARG A 640 -23.47 -29.72 -15.60
C ARG A 640 -22.96 -31.07 -16.11
N GLY A 641 -21.84 -31.55 -15.54
CA GLY A 641 -21.15 -32.76 -16.02
C GLY A 641 -19.64 -32.64 -15.87
N VAL A 642 -18.90 -33.02 -16.92
CA VAL A 642 -17.44 -32.85 -16.94
C VAL A 642 -17.08 -31.49 -17.48
N PHE A 643 -16.50 -30.66 -16.64
CA PHE A 643 -15.98 -29.33 -17.01
C PHE A 643 -14.51 -29.45 -17.43
N VAL A 644 -14.17 -28.84 -18.55
CA VAL A 644 -12.78 -28.74 -19.03
C VAL A 644 -12.19 -27.42 -18.54
N CYS A 645 -11.18 -27.48 -17.69
CA CYS A 645 -10.47 -26.31 -17.17
C CYS A 645 -9.07 -26.23 -17.81
N ILE A 646 -8.81 -25.16 -18.55
CA ILE A 646 -7.53 -24.91 -19.25
C ILE A 646 -6.94 -23.63 -18.70
N SER A 647 -5.79 -23.75 -18.06
CA SER A 647 -5.11 -22.63 -17.38
C SER A 647 -3.79 -22.24 -18.04
N PRO A 648 -3.35 -20.98 -17.86
CA PRO A 648 -2.10 -20.48 -18.40
C PRO A 648 -0.91 -20.76 -17.46
N TRP A 649 0.28 -20.49 -17.94
CA TRP A 649 1.53 -20.69 -17.21
C TRP A 649 1.90 -19.50 -16.27
N ASN A 650 1.34 -18.32 -16.48
CA ASN A 650 1.75 -17.12 -15.74
C ASN A 650 1.20 -17.01 -14.30
N PHE A 651 0.11 -17.72 -14.01
CA PHE A 651 -0.43 -17.99 -12.67
C PHE A 651 -0.76 -19.47 -12.55
N PRO A 652 0.29 -20.34 -12.55
CA PRO A 652 0.11 -21.79 -12.71
C PRO A 652 -0.58 -22.44 -11.52
N LEU A 653 -0.59 -21.79 -10.37
CA LEU A 653 -1.31 -22.23 -9.16
C LEU A 653 -2.65 -21.52 -9.02
N ALA A 654 -2.67 -20.18 -8.96
CA ALA A 654 -3.88 -19.46 -8.58
C ALA A 654 -4.99 -19.55 -9.63
N ILE A 655 -4.69 -19.32 -10.92
CA ILE A 655 -5.71 -19.43 -11.97
C ILE A 655 -6.15 -20.88 -12.14
N PHE A 656 -5.20 -21.84 -12.12
CA PHE A 656 -5.51 -23.26 -12.16
C PHE A 656 -6.44 -23.67 -11.01
N ALA A 657 -6.08 -23.33 -9.77
CA ALA A 657 -6.88 -23.59 -8.59
C ALA A 657 -8.27 -22.96 -8.69
N GLY A 658 -8.34 -21.65 -9.03
CA GLY A 658 -9.60 -20.92 -9.15
C GLY A 658 -10.60 -21.55 -10.11
N GLN A 659 -10.14 -22.01 -11.28
CA GLN A 659 -10.98 -22.69 -12.25
C GLN A 659 -11.44 -24.07 -11.73
N VAL A 660 -10.51 -24.88 -11.26
CA VAL A 660 -10.76 -26.27 -10.81
C VAL A 660 -11.69 -26.28 -9.60
N VAL A 661 -11.41 -25.49 -8.57
CA VAL A 661 -12.21 -25.52 -7.34
C VAL A 661 -13.60 -24.90 -7.53
N ALA A 662 -13.76 -23.91 -8.41
CA ALA A 662 -15.08 -23.37 -8.77
C ALA A 662 -15.96 -24.43 -9.44
N ALA A 663 -15.40 -25.15 -10.42
CA ALA A 663 -16.12 -26.23 -11.10
C ALA A 663 -16.46 -27.40 -10.13
N LEU A 664 -15.52 -27.81 -9.26
CA LEU A 664 -15.72 -28.87 -8.28
C LEU A 664 -16.81 -28.51 -7.26
N VAL A 665 -16.77 -27.32 -6.65
CA VAL A 665 -17.75 -26.95 -5.61
C VAL A 665 -19.14 -26.78 -6.19
N ALA A 666 -19.25 -26.38 -7.46
CA ALA A 666 -20.53 -26.33 -8.21
C ALA A 666 -21.10 -27.71 -8.54
N GLY A 667 -20.37 -28.80 -8.26
CA GLY A 667 -20.81 -30.19 -8.46
C GLY A 667 -20.40 -30.80 -9.79
N ASN A 668 -19.42 -30.23 -10.50
CA ASN A 668 -18.89 -30.82 -11.73
C ASN A 668 -17.70 -31.74 -11.45
N ALA A 669 -17.49 -32.71 -12.31
CA ALA A 669 -16.21 -33.36 -12.45
C ALA A 669 -15.30 -32.52 -13.35
N VAL A 670 -13.98 -32.56 -13.18
CA VAL A 670 -13.06 -31.65 -13.83
C VAL A 670 -11.95 -32.38 -14.59
N ALA A 671 -11.85 -32.11 -15.89
CA ALA A 671 -10.69 -32.39 -16.71
C ALA A 671 -9.76 -31.15 -16.68
N ALA A 672 -8.69 -31.21 -15.90
CA ALA A 672 -7.82 -30.08 -15.65
C ALA A 672 -6.55 -30.16 -16.53
N LYS A 673 -6.41 -29.20 -17.46
CA LYS A 673 -5.24 -29.07 -18.34
C LYS A 673 -4.41 -27.84 -17.92
N PRO A 674 -3.25 -28.04 -17.26
CA PRO A 674 -2.31 -26.96 -17.02
C PRO A 674 -1.60 -26.54 -18.31
N ALA A 675 -0.89 -25.43 -18.27
CA ALA A 675 0.02 -25.06 -19.33
C ALA A 675 1.20 -26.03 -19.44
N GLU A 676 1.78 -26.13 -20.63
CA GLU A 676 2.89 -27.03 -20.93
C GLU A 676 4.15 -26.69 -20.11
N GLN A 677 4.34 -25.42 -19.78
CA GLN A 677 5.50 -24.92 -19.07
C GLN A 677 5.48 -25.20 -17.56
N THR A 678 4.30 -25.48 -16.97
CA THR A 678 4.12 -25.49 -15.52
C THR A 678 3.23 -26.63 -15.01
N PRO A 679 3.44 -27.90 -15.46
CA PRO A 679 2.60 -29.01 -15.06
C PRO A 679 2.85 -29.49 -13.64
N GLY A 680 4.07 -29.31 -13.09
CA GLY A 680 4.44 -29.81 -11.78
C GLY A 680 3.74 -29.09 -10.64
N VAL A 681 3.57 -27.79 -10.72
CA VAL A 681 2.78 -26.99 -9.77
C VAL A 681 1.33 -27.49 -9.76
N ALA A 682 0.73 -27.70 -10.93
CA ALA A 682 -0.64 -28.21 -11.06
C ALA A 682 -0.79 -29.64 -10.50
N GLN A 683 0.19 -30.52 -10.76
CA GLN A 683 0.22 -31.87 -10.19
C GLN A 683 0.22 -31.86 -8.67
N ALA A 684 1.10 -31.02 -8.07
CA ALA A 684 1.17 -30.87 -6.62
C ALA A 684 -0.15 -30.39 -6.01
N PHE A 685 -0.85 -29.49 -6.70
CA PHE A 685 -2.14 -28.98 -6.24
C PHE A 685 -3.26 -30.04 -6.40
N VAL A 686 -3.30 -30.78 -7.49
CA VAL A 686 -4.28 -31.88 -7.68
C VAL A 686 -4.09 -32.98 -6.64
N GLU A 687 -2.85 -33.35 -6.32
CA GLU A 687 -2.56 -34.30 -5.25
C GLU A 687 -3.05 -33.78 -3.89
N LEU A 688 -2.84 -32.47 -3.61
CA LEU A 688 -3.36 -31.84 -2.41
C LEU A 688 -4.89 -31.88 -2.35
N LEU A 689 -5.60 -31.70 -3.47
CA LEU A 689 -7.06 -31.84 -3.54
C LEU A 689 -7.50 -33.28 -3.23
N HIS A 690 -6.80 -34.29 -3.74
CA HIS A 690 -7.07 -35.67 -3.39
C HIS A 690 -6.84 -35.99 -1.90
N GLU A 691 -5.77 -35.48 -1.32
CA GLU A 691 -5.52 -35.53 0.11
C GLU A 691 -6.62 -34.87 0.94
N ALA A 692 -7.20 -33.78 0.44
CA ALA A 692 -8.32 -33.07 1.09
C ALA A 692 -9.66 -33.82 0.95
N GLY A 693 -9.75 -34.82 0.09
CA GLY A 693 -10.94 -35.65 -0.06
C GLY A 693 -11.68 -35.51 -1.39
N VAL A 694 -11.12 -34.84 -2.38
CA VAL A 694 -11.64 -34.87 -3.75
C VAL A 694 -11.36 -36.24 -4.38
N PRO A 695 -12.38 -36.98 -4.83
CA PRO A 695 -12.17 -38.30 -5.47
C PRO A 695 -11.35 -38.19 -6.76
N ARG A 696 -10.60 -39.25 -7.08
CA ARG A 696 -9.81 -39.30 -8.33
C ARG A 696 -10.66 -39.33 -9.59
N ASP A 697 -11.91 -39.73 -9.52
CA ASP A 697 -12.91 -39.71 -10.57
C ASP A 697 -13.73 -38.42 -10.61
N ALA A 698 -13.47 -37.47 -9.71
CA ALA A 698 -13.99 -36.11 -9.76
C ALA A 698 -13.00 -35.10 -10.35
N VAL A 699 -11.69 -35.38 -10.31
CA VAL A 699 -10.68 -34.50 -10.97
C VAL A 699 -9.56 -35.37 -11.58
N GLN A 700 -9.19 -35.05 -12.82
CA GLN A 700 -8.07 -35.66 -13.55
C GLN A 700 -7.18 -34.56 -14.13
N LEU A 701 -5.86 -34.67 -13.88
CA LEU A 701 -4.87 -33.82 -14.52
C LEU A 701 -4.48 -34.41 -15.88
N LEU A 702 -4.57 -33.61 -16.93
CA LEU A 702 -4.28 -33.97 -18.31
C LEU A 702 -3.28 -33.03 -18.91
N HIS A 703 -1.99 -33.29 -18.69
CA HIS A 703 -0.89 -32.51 -19.22
C HIS A 703 -0.62 -32.87 -20.68
N GLY A 704 -0.21 -31.90 -21.47
CA GLY A 704 0.20 -32.03 -22.87
C GLY A 704 -0.10 -30.79 -23.71
N ALA A 705 0.34 -30.81 -24.97
CA ALA A 705 0.21 -29.69 -25.87
C ALA A 705 -1.24 -29.24 -26.07
N GLY A 706 -1.44 -27.92 -26.18
CA GLY A 706 -2.78 -27.31 -26.35
C GLY A 706 -3.49 -27.81 -27.59
N GLU A 707 -2.77 -27.95 -28.70
CA GLU A 707 -3.26 -28.42 -29.99
C GLU A 707 -3.68 -29.90 -30.00
N VAL A 708 -3.13 -30.66 -29.08
CA VAL A 708 -3.41 -32.12 -28.97
C VAL A 708 -4.40 -32.39 -27.85
N VAL A 709 -4.00 -32.19 -26.60
CA VAL A 709 -4.81 -32.47 -25.40
C VAL A 709 -5.95 -31.48 -25.24
N GLY A 710 -5.65 -30.17 -25.34
CA GLY A 710 -6.63 -29.10 -25.19
C GLY A 710 -7.73 -29.18 -26.25
N ALA A 711 -7.34 -29.28 -27.53
CA ALA A 711 -8.28 -29.40 -28.65
C ALA A 711 -9.17 -30.64 -28.54
N LYS A 712 -8.59 -31.78 -28.14
CA LYS A 712 -9.37 -33.03 -27.96
C LYS A 712 -10.35 -32.95 -26.79
N LEU A 713 -9.97 -32.34 -25.68
CA LEU A 713 -10.84 -32.12 -24.53
C LEU A 713 -12.04 -31.25 -24.88
N VAL A 714 -11.82 -30.12 -25.57
CA VAL A 714 -12.87 -29.18 -26.00
C VAL A 714 -13.85 -29.83 -26.97
N ALA A 715 -13.36 -30.63 -27.90
CA ALA A 715 -14.18 -31.33 -28.89
C ALA A 715 -14.80 -32.63 -28.36
N HIS A 716 -14.51 -33.03 -27.13
CA HIS A 716 -14.96 -34.33 -26.59
C HIS A 716 -16.48 -34.32 -26.34
N PRO A 717 -17.25 -35.34 -26.75
CA PRO A 717 -18.72 -35.39 -26.62
C PRO A 717 -19.25 -35.29 -25.18
N GLN A 718 -18.43 -35.66 -24.21
CA GLN A 718 -18.79 -35.57 -22.79
C GLN A 718 -18.40 -34.23 -22.13
N CYS A 719 -17.86 -33.26 -22.89
CA CYS A 719 -17.58 -31.90 -22.39
C CYS A 719 -18.91 -31.21 -22.08
N ALA A 720 -19.09 -30.79 -20.83
CA ALA A 720 -20.29 -30.10 -20.35
C ALA A 720 -20.10 -28.61 -20.11
N GLY A 721 -18.88 -28.10 -20.30
CA GLY A 721 -18.49 -26.71 -20.18
C GLY A 721 -16.98 -26.53 -20.26
N VAL A 722 -16.56 -25.34 -20.65
CA VAL A 722 -15.13 -24.99 -20.72
C VAL A 722 -14.87 -23.74 -19.91
N CYS A 723 -13.87 -23.81 -19.04
CA CYS A 723 -13.26 -22.67 -18.37
C CYS A 723 -11.83 -22.51 -18.88
N PHE A 724 -11.55 -21.37 -19.50
CA PHE A 724 -10.32 -21.10 -20.19
C PHE A 724 -9.69 -19.78 -19.76
N THR A 725 -8.40 -19.77 -19.50
CA THR A 725 -7.60 -18.56 -19.42
C THR A 725 -6.37 -18.68 -20.31
N GLY A 726 -6.13 -17.69 -21.16
CA GLY A 726 -5.01 -17.69 -22.10
C GLY A 726 -5.13 -16.59 -23.15
N SER A 727 -4.59 -16.85 -24.35
CA SER A 727 -4.63 -15.85 -25.44
C SER A 727 -6.04 -15.70 -26.03
N THR A 728 -6.37 -14.48 -26.48
CA THR A 728 -7.63 -14.19 -27.21
C THR A 728 -7.79 -15.08 -28.45
N GLN A 729 -6.71 -15.41 -29.16
CA GLN A 729 -6.74 -16.28 -30.32
C GLN A 729 -7.22 -17.68 -29.96
N VAL A 730 -6.67 -18.28 -28.88
CA VAL A 730 -7.07 -19.63 -28.42
C VAL A 730 -8.51 -19.62 -27.93
N ALA A 731 -8.95 -18.57 -27.18
CA ALA A 731 -10.34 -18.44 -26.80
C ALA A 731 -11.30 -18.44 -28.01
N LYS A 732 -10.96 -17.75 -29.10
CA LYS A 732 -11.71 -17.74 -30.34
C LYS A 732 -11.70 -19.10 -31.05
N HIS A 733 -10.61 -19.87 -30.96
CA HIS A 733 -10.57 -21.26 -31.47
C HIS A 733 -11.51 -22.17 -30.66
N ILE A 734 -11.48 -22.09 -29.33
CA ILE A 734 -12.39 -22.84 -28.46
C ILE A 734 -13.84 -22.47 -28.77
N GLN A 735 -14.16 -21.18 -28.87
CA GLN A 735 -15.51 -20.72 -29.21
C GLN A 735 -16.02 -21.31 -30.52
N ARG A 736 -15.18 -21.30 -31.58
CA ARG A 736 -15.54 -21.91 -32.89
C ARG A 736 -15.71 -23.43 -32.79
N ALA A 737 -14.84 -24.12 -32.07
CA ALA A 737 -14.92 -25.56 -31.88
C ALA A 737 -16.19 -25.97 -31.16
N LEU A 738 -16.58 -25.25 -30.11
CA LEU A 738 -17.86 -25.47 -29.40
C LEU A 738 -19.06 -25.19 -30.27
N ALA A 739 -19.03 -24.13 -31.08
CA ALA A 739 -20.11 -23.76 -32.00
C ALA A 739 -20.28 -24.74 -33.17
N ALA A 740 -19.21 -25.43 -33.59
CA ALA A 740 -19.21 -26.44 -34.65
C ALA A 740 -19.63 -27.84 -34.18
N SER A 741 -19.79 -28.05 -32.87
CA SER A 741 -20.20 -29.34 -32.30
C SER A 741 -21.71 -29.53 -32.39
N ASP A 742 -22.14 -30.68 -32.83
CA ASP A 742 -23.56 -31.09 -32.81
C ASP A 742 -24.03 -31.61 -31.42
N GLY A 743 -23.14 -31.53 -30.42
CA GLY A 743 -23.42 -31.92 -29.04
C GLY A 743 -24.24 -30.90 -28.25
N PRO A 744 -24.38 -31.09 -26.93
CA PRO A 744 -25.08 -30.12 -26.08
C PRO A 744 -24.48 -28.70 -26.17
N ILE A 745 -25.34 -27.68 -26.07
CA ILE A 745 -24.88 -26.28 -25.95
C ILE A 745 -24.23 -26.09 -24.57
N VAL A 746 -22.91 -25.91 -24.54
CA VAL A 746 -22.14 -25.81 -23.31
C VAL A 746 -21.63 -24.38 -23.09
N PRO A 747 -21.50 -23.96 -21.81
CA PRO A 747 -20.97 -22.63 -21.52
C PRO A 747 -19.47 -22.58 -21.78
N LEU A 748 -19.01 -21.44 -22.27
CA LEU A 748 -17.60 -21.01 -22.27
C LEU A 748 -17.42 -19.88 -21.29
N ILE A 749 -16.52 -20.05 -20.33
CA ILE A 749 -15.99 -19.03 -19.47
C ILE A 749 -14.57 -18.77 -19.94
N ALA A 750 -14.33 -17.61 -20.59
CA ALA A 750 -13.04 -17.28 -21.14
C ALA A 750 -12.55 -15.96 -20.53
N GLU A 751 -11.31 -15.98 -20.05
CA GLU A 751 -10.54 -14.83 -19.64
C GLU A 751 -9.28 -14.74 -20.47
N THR A 752 -9.03 -13.58 -21.07
CA THR A 752 -7.93 -13.39 -22.01
C THR A 752 -7.12 -12.14 -21.69
N GLY A 753 -6.14 -11.83 -22.51
CA GLY A 753 -5.26 -10.71 -22.34
C GLY A 753 -5.91 -9.34 -22.55
N GLY A 754 -5.10 -8.28 -22.50
CA GLY A 754 -5.55 -6.90 -22.65
C GLY A 754 -4.48 -5.95 -23.16
N LEU A 755 -4.91 -4.88 -23.82
CA LEU A 755 -4.12 -3.70 -24.12
C LEU A 755 -4.29 -2.67 -23.00
N ASN A 756 -3.99 -3.10 -21.79
CA ASN A 756 -4.31 -2.37 -20.57
C ASN A 756 -3.65 -0.99 -20.53
N ALA A 757 -4.43 0.04 -20.36
CA ALA A 757 -3.97 1.41 -20.33
C ALA A 757 -3.91 1.98 -18.90
N MET A 758 -3.03 2.95 -18.70
CA MET A 758 -3.06 3.82 -17.52
C MET A 758 -3.13 5.27 -18.00
N VAL A 759 -4.16 5.98 -17.59
CA VAL A 759 -4.37 7.40 -17.88
C VAL A 759 -3.80 8.21 -16.72
N VAL A 760 -2.84 9.06 -17.03
CA VAL A 760 -2.16 9.92 -16.06
C VAL A 760 -2.47 11.37 -16.40
N ASP A 761 -3.21 12.04 -15.53
CA ASP A 761 -3.58 13.43 -15.72
C ASP A 761 -2.56 14.38 -15.07
N SER A 762 -2.62 15.67 -15.41
CA SER A 762 -1.66 16.67 -14.96
C SER A 762 -1.71 16.96 -13.45
N THR A 763 -2.72 16.46 -12.72
CA THR A 763 -2.79 16.56 -11.26
C THR A 763 -2.11 15.40 -10.53
N ALA A 764 -1.76 14.33 -11.24
CA ALA A 764 -1.16 13.16 -10.65
C ALA A 764 0.20 13.47 -10.01
N LEU A 765 0.53 12.77 -8.91
CA LEU A 765 1.85 12.87 -8.28
C LEU A 765 2.85 11.99 -9.03
N PRO A 766 3.89 12.56 -9.64
CA PRO A 766 4.85 11.79 -10.44
C PRO A 766 5.47 10.62 -9.67
N GLU A 767 5.82 10.80 -8.40
CA GLU A 767 6.43 9.78 -7.56
C GLU A 767 5.51 8.55 -7.38
N GLN A 768 4.22 8.77 -7.11
CA GLN A 768 3.22 7.71 -6.96
C GLN A 768 2.90 7.05 -8.31
N VAL A 769 2.86 7.85 -9.37
CA VAL A 769 2.67 7.33 -10.73
C VAL A 769 3.80 6.39 -11.10
N ILE A 770 5.05 6.76 -10.85
CA ILE A 770 6.21 5.92 -11.19
C ILE A 770 6.20 4.61 -10.41
N ASP A 771 5.90 4.65 -9.10
CA ASP A 771 5.76 3.44 -8.30
C ASP A 771 4.66 2.51 -8.88
N ALA A 772 3.51 3.07 -9.25
CA ALA A 772 2.40 2.33 -9.86
C ALA A 772 2.75 1.78 -11.25
N VAL A 773 3.43 2.57 -12.10
CA VAL A 773 3.85 2.18 -13.46
C VAL A 773 4.88 1.07 -13.43
N VAL A 774 5.95 1.21 -12.64
CA VAL A 774 7.02 0.21 -12.53
C VAL A 774 6.46 -1.14 -12.06
N GLN A 775 5.62 -1.13 -11.03
CA GLN A 775 4.95 -2.34 -10.57
C GLN A 775 4.03 -2.94 -11.64
N SER A 776 3.22 -2.11 -12.30
CA SER A 776 2.21 -2.59 -13.25
C SER A 776 2.82 -3.09 -14.56
N ALA A 777 3.91 -2.49 -15.04
CA ALA A 777 4.51 -2.83 -16.32
C ALA A 777 5.57 -3.94 -16.23
N PHE A 778 6.34 -4.01 -15.14
CA PHE A 778 7.56 -4.81 -15.10
C PHE A 778 7.58 -5.94 -14.08
N ARG A 779 6.71 -5.91 -13.06
CA ARG A 779 6.59 -7.04 -12.12
C ARG A 779 6.23 -8.33 -12.87
N SER A 780 6.77 -9.48 -12.44
CA SER A 780 6.66 -10.76 -13.15
C SER A 780 7.15 -10.71 -14.61
N ALA A 781 8.16 -9.88 -14.91
CA ALA A 781 8.63 -9.58 -16.27
C ALA A 781 7.50 -9.12 -17.23
N GLY A 782 6.49 -8.39 -16.72
CA GLY A 782 5.33 -7.95 -17.49
C GLY A 782 4.42 -9.08 -17.97
N GLN A 783 4.61 -10.31 -17.49
CA GLN A 783 3.88 -11.51 -17.92
C GLN A 783 2.57 -11.70 -17.13
N ARG A 784 1.74 -10.66 -17.06
CA ARG A 784 0.41 -10.68 -16.46
C ARG A 784 -0.61 -10.17 -17.45
N CYS A 785 -1.80 -10.79 -17.47
CA CYS A 785 -2.92 -10.30 -18.28
C CYS A 785 -3.33 -8.87 -17.90
N SER A 786 -3.17 -8.49 -16.62
CA SER A 786 -3.43 -7.14 -16.10
C SER A 786 -2.26 -6.16 -16.24
N ALA A 787 -1.10 -6.57 -16.79
CA ALA A 787 0.07 -5.70 -16.86
C ALA A 787 -0.19 -4.46 -17.72
N LEU A 788 0.38 -3.34 -17.30
CA LEU A 788 0.32 -2.08 -18.02
C LEU A 788 1.07 -2.19 -19.34
N ARG A 789 0.35 -1.98 -20.44
CA ARG A 789 0.90 -2.01 -21.81
C ARG A 789 1.02 -0.62 -22.41
N LEU A 790 0.09 0.27 -22.02
CA LEU A 790 -0.12 1.57 -22.63
C LEU A 790 -0.21 2.67 -21.57
N LEU A 791 0.84 3.43 -21.39
CA LEU A 791 0.89 4.57 -20.48
C LEU A 791 0.52 5.86 -21.22
N CYS A 792 -0.65 6.40 -20.96
CA CYS A 792 -1.15 7.64 -21.55
C CYS A 792 -0.90 8.80 -20.59
N VAL A 793 0.03 9.69 -20.91
CA VAL A 793 0.47 10.79 -20.05
C VAL A 793 0.01 12.13 -20.60
N HIS A 794 -0.60 12.94 -19.75
CA HIS A 794 -0.99 14.31 -20.09
C HIS A 794 0.25 15.16 -20.41
N GLU A 795 0.17 15.98 -21.48
CA GLU A 795 1.28 16.78 -21.95
C GLU A 795 1.92 17.69 -20.90
N GLY A 796 1.12 18.19 -19.95
CA GLY A 796 1.56 19.11 -18.90
C GLY A 796 2.59 18.55 -17.92
N ILE A 797 2.65 17.19 -17.74
CA ILE A 797 3.60 16.52 -16.86
C ILE A 797 4.45 15.47 -17.61
N TYR A 798 4.38 15.46 -18.93
CA TYR A 798 4.97 14.42 -19.76
C TYR A 798 6.48 14.30 -19.55
N GLU A 799 7.24 15.36 -19.78
CA GLU A 799 8.69 15.30 -19.73
C GLU A 799 9.24 14.99 -18.32
N PRO A 800 8.79 15.64 -17.24
CA PRO A 800 9.25 15.32 -15.90
C PRO A 800 8.92 13.87 -15.48
N LEU A 801 7.75 13.36 -15.89
CA LEU A 801 7.35 11.99 -15.58
C LEU A 801 8.23 10.97 -16.32
N LEU A 802 8.51 11.20 -17.59
CA LEU A 802 9.37 10.31 -18.38
C LEU A 802 10.82 10.31 -17.88
N GLU A 803 11.33 11.46 -17.45
CA GLU A 803 12.66 11.54 -16.86
C GLU A 803 12.75 10.70 -15.58
N MET A 804 11.74 10.80 -14.71
CA MET A 804 11.66 10.00 -13.49
C MET A 804 11.47 8.51 -13.81
N LEU A 805 10.61 8.17 -14.79
CA LEU A 805 10.43 6.79 -15.26
C LEU A 805 11.75 6.18 -15.73
N ALA A 806 12.47 6.90 -16.58
CA ALA A 806 13.76 6.46 -17.08
C ALA A 806 14.78 6.26 -15.94
N GLY A 807 14.74 7.12 -14.93
CA GLY A 807 15.58 6.99 -13.75
C GLY A 807 15.22 5.75 -12.93
N ALA A 808 13.94 5.53 -12.63
CA ALA A 808 13.46 4.38 -11.87
C ALA A 808 13.73 3.05 -12.60
N MET A 809 13.56 3.01 -13.92
CA MET A 809 13.87 1.82 -14.72
C MET A 809 15.36 1.43 -14.67
N ARG A 810 16.28 2.38 -14.52
CA ARG A 810 17.71 2.10 -14.34
C ARG A 810 18.04 1.46 -12.99
N GLU A 811 17.19 1.64 -12.00
CA GLU A 811 17.36 1.06 -10.66
C GLU A 811 16.87 -0.39 -10.56
N LEU A 812 16.14 -0.90 -11.56
CA LEU A 812 15.63 -2.26 -11.56
C LEU A 812 16.76 -3.29 -11.71
N ARG A 813 16.72 -4.32 -10.86
CA ARG A 813 17.61 -5.47 -10.92
C ARG A 813 16.98 -6.63 -11.69
N ILE A 814 17.66 -7.05 -12.75
CA ILE A 814 17.29 -8.21 -13.56
C ILE A 814 18.15 -9.37 -13.12
N GLY A 815 17.54 -10.52 -12.77
CA GLY A 815 18.31 -11.62 -12.22
C GLY A 815 17.53 -12.91 -12.02
N ALA A 816 18.15 -13.85 -11.35
CA ALA A 816 17.54 -15.14 -11.04
C ALA A 816 16.37 -14.96 -10.05
N PRO A 817 15.21 -15.59 -10.28
CA PRO A 817 14.00 -15.34 -9.49
C PRO A 817 14.10 -15.77 -8.02
N HIS A 818 15.01 -16.67 -7.69
CA HIS A 818 15.27 -17.10 -6.31
C HIS A 818 16.15 -16.12 -5.51
N GLU A 819 16.77 -15.15 -6.15
CA GLU A 819 17.54 -14.10 -5.47
C GLU A 819 16.57 -13.01 -4.98
N LEU A 820 16.65 -12.67 -3.70
CA LEU A 820 15.77 -11.66 -3.08
C LEU A 820 15.92 -10.28 -3.73
N THR A 821 17.11 -9.99 -4.26
CA THR A 821 17.45 -8.73 -4.93
C THR A 821 16.81 -8.56 -6.30
N THR A 822 16.24 -9.61 -6.89
CA THR A 822 15.69 -9.60 -8.24
C THR A 822 14.32 -8.93 -8.27
N ASP A 823 14.19 -7.86 -9.07
CA ASP A 823 12.93 -7.22 -9.39
C ASP A 823 12.22 -7.87 -10.58
N VAL A 824 13.00 -8.19 -11.61
CA VAL A 824 12.51 -8.74 -12.87
C VAL A 824 13.23 -10.04 -13.20
N GLY A 825 12.48 -11.11 -13.14
CA GLY A 825 12.92 -12.45 -13.48
C GLY A 825 12.92 -12.73 -15.00
N PRO A 826 13.17 -13.98 -15.41
CA PRO A 826 13.19 -14.37 -16.83
C PRO A 826 11.78 -14.40 -17.44
N VAL A 827 11.71 -14.37 -18.75
CA VAL A 827 10.49 -14.77 -19.47
C VAL A 827 10.36 -16.30 -19.46
N ILE A 828 9.14 -16.79 -19.67
CA ILE A 828 8.80 -18.19 -19.39
C ILE A 828 9.60 -19.19 -20.22
N ASP A 829 9.77 -18.91 -21.50
CA ASP A 829 10.40 -19.85 -22.45
C ASP A 829 11.12 -19.14 -23.61
N PRO A 830 11.88 -19.87 -24.44
CA PRO A 830 12.59 -19.30 -25.58
C PRO A 830 11.68 -18.71 -26.66
N GLU A 831 10.47 -19.23 -26.84
CA GLU A 831 9.50 -18.71 -27.80
C GLU A 831 9.03 -17.31 -27.41
N ALA A 832 8.63 -17.15 -26.15
CA ALA A 832 8.27 -15.85 -25.58
C ALA A 832 9.43 -14.85 -25.72
N HIS A 833 10.67 -15.29 -25.42
CA HIS A 833 11.86 -14.44 -25.59
C HIS A 833 12.06 -13.99 -27.03
N ALA A 834 11.93 -14.91 -28.01
CA ALA A 834 12.09 -14.59 -29.43
C ALA A 834 11.00 -13.64 -29.92
N ASN A 835 9.75 -13.84 -29.51
CA ASN A 835 8.60 -12.98 -29.88
C ASN A 835 8.80 -11.55 -29.34
N LEU A 836 9.17 -11.42 -28.08
CA LEU A 836 9.44 -10.13 -27.43
C LEU A 836 10.66 -9.42 -28.06
N SER A 837 11.73 -10.17 -28.36
CA SER A 837 12.92 -9.62 -29.02
C SER A 837 12.60 -9.04 -30.40
N ARG A 838 11.76 -9.73 -31.18
CA ARG A 838 11.31 -9.22 -32.49
C ARG A 838 10.48 -7.94 -32.34
N HIS A 839 9.60 -7.89 -31.34
CA HIS A 839 8.80 -6.69 -31.09
C HIS A 839 9.69 -5.50 -30.68
N VAL A 840 10.63 -5.71 -29.75
CA VAL A 840 11.58 -4.68 -29.32
C VAL A 840 12.41 -4.18 -30.52
N GLN A 841 12.97 -5.08 -31.32
CA GLN A 841 13.76 -4.72 -32.53
C GLN A 841 12.93 -3.93 -33.56
N ARG A 842 11.63 -4.21 -33.68
CA ARG A 842 10.73 -3.43 -34.53
C ARG A 842 10.57 -2.01 -33.97
N LEU A 843 10.31 -1.88 -32.69
CA LEU A 843 10.12 -0.56 -32.05
C LEU A 843 11.40 0.27 -31.99
N GLU A 844 12.57 -0.36 -31.93
CA GLU A 844 13.86 0.36 -32.05
C GLU A 844 14.04 1.08 -33.40
N ARG A 845 13.34 0.62 -34.44
CA ARG A 845 13.35 1.28 -35.76
C ARG A 845 12.21 2.27 -35.95
N ASP A 846 11.03 1.95 -35.36
CA ASP A 846 9.77 2.60 -35.65
C ASP A 846 9.31 3.59 -34.57
N ALA A 847 9.95 3.63 -33.39
CA ALA A 847 9.52 4.41 -32.25
C ALA A 847 10.70 5.03 -31.48
N ARG A 848 10.44 6.05 -30.70
CA ARG A 848 11.46 6.68 -29.84
C ARG A 848 11.68 5.83 -28.59
N LEU A 849 12.90 5.38 -28.36
CA LEU A 849 13.28 4.75 -27.08
C LEU A 849 13.30 5.80 -25.97
N ILE A 850 12.56 5.55 -24.90
CA ILE A 850 12.53 6.39 -23.68
C ILE A 850 13.59 5.89 -22.71
N ALA A 851 13.55 4.61 -22.36
CA ALA A 851 14.45 4.01 -21.40
C ALA A 851 14.57 2.49 -21.58
N ARG A 852 15.71 1.96 -21.14
CA ARG A 852 15.97 0.52 -21.02
C ARG A 852 16.77 0.25 -19.76
N SER A 853 16.38 -0.77 -19.00
CA SER A 853 17.14 -1.26 -17.85
C SER A 853 18.42 -1.98 -18.30
N ALA A 854 19.46 -1.93 -17.49
CA ALA A 854 20.67 -2.69 -17.74
C ALA A 854 20.42 -4.20 -17.54
N ILE A 855 21.04 -5.02 -18.39
CA ILE A 855 21.00 -6.47 -18.27
C ILE A 855 22.40 -7.04 -18.44
N ASP A 856 22.75 -8.01 -17.60
CA ASP A 856 24.01 -8.73 -17.69
C ASP A 856 23.92 -9.76 -18.82
N ASP A 857 25.01 -9.94 -19.58
CA ASP A 857 25.11 -10.88 -20.72
C ASP A 857 24.71 -12.32 -20.37
N ARG A 858 24.99 -12.75 -19.15
CA ARG A 858 24.56 -14.09 -18.63
C ARG A 858 23.05 -14.28 -18.63
N HIS A 859 22.28 -13.21 -18.56
CA HIS A 859 20.83 -13.20 -18.55
C HIS A 859 20.19 -12.94 -19.91
N ALA A 860 20.95 -12.46 -20.89
CA ALA A 860 20.46 -12.00 -22.18
C ALA A 860 19.69 -13.06 -23.00
N ARG A 861 19.87 -14.36 -22.72
CA ARG A 861 19.19 -15.45 -23.42
C ARG A 861 17.83 -15.85 -22.84
N THR A 862 17.55 -15.45 -21.61
CA THR A 862 16.34 -15.86 -20.87
C THR A 862 15.52 -14.70 -20.35
N HIS A 863 16.08 -13.49 -20.34
CA HIS A 863 15.44 -12.29 -19.86
C HIS A 863 15.28 -11.27 -20.97
N ILE A 864 14.26 -10.45 -20.86
CA ILE A 864 14.08 -9.23 -21.63
C ILE A 864 14.27 -8.05 -20.69
N ALA A 865 15.18 -7.16 -21.01
CA ALA A 865 15.36 -5.95 -20.22
C ALA A 865 14.07 -5.11 -20.26
N PRO A 866 13.55 -4.63 -19.14
CA PRO A 866 12.48 -3.64 -19.11
C PRO A 866 12.80 -2.49 -20.06
N VAL A 867 11.88 -2.20 -20.96
CA VAL A 867 12.07 -1.18 -21.99
C VAL A 867 10.80 -0.37 -22.21
N ALA A 868 10.92 0.93 -22.42
CA ALA A 868 9.83 1.85 -22.70
C ALA A 868 10.05 2.58 -24.01
N PHE A 869 9.03 2.61 -24.88
CA PHE A 869 9.00 3.31 -26.15
C PHE A 869 7.86 4.31 -26.21
N GLU A 870 8.07 5.43 -26.87
CA GLU A 870 7.03 6.39 -27.19
C GLU A 870 6.33 6.00 -28.49
N LEU A 871 5.00 5.99 -28.46
CA LEU A 871 4.15 5.79 -29.63
C LEU A 871 3.36 7.08 -29.92
N ASP A 872 3.09 7.33 -31.20
CA ASP A 872 2.32 8.51 -31.61
C ASP A 872 0.86 8.43 -31.16
N THR A 873 0.29 7.22 -31.12
CA THR A 873 -1.14 7.01 -30.82
C THR A 873 -1.39 5.68 -30.11
N VAL A 874 -2.53 5.59 -29.43
CA VAL A 874 -2.94 4.35 -28.75
C VAL A 874 -3.18 3.20 -29.74
N GLU A 875 -3.64 3.48 -30.94
CA GLU A 875 -3.95 2.52 -32.00
C GLU A 875 -2.69 1.91 -32.66
N ALA A 876 -1.52 2.48 -32.41
CA ALA A 876 -0.26 1.90 -32.87
C ALA A 876 0.05 0.55 -32.18
N LEU A 877 -0.54 0.31 -30.99
CA LEU A 877 -0.48 -0.98 -30.31
C LEU A 877 -1.73 -1.80 -30.68
N ARG A 878 -1.56 -2.87 -31.45
CA ARG A 878 -2.67 -3.67 -32.03
C ARG A 878 -2.88 -5.01 -31.36
N GLU A 879 -1.86 -5.53 -30.69
CA GLU A 879 -1.86 -6.85 -30.06
C GLU A 879 -1.16 -6.80 -28.69
N GLU A 880 -1.50 -7.72 -27.82
CA GLU A 880 -0.90 -7.82 -26.51
C GLU A 880 0.58 -8.23 -26.62
N VAL A 881 1.44 -7.45 -25.98
CA VAL A 881 2.88 -7.72 -25.84
C VAL A 881 3.12 -8.26 -24.43
N PHE A 882 3.19 -9.58 -24.29
CA PHE A 882 3.19 -10.26 -22.98
C PHE A 882 4.61 -10.34 -22.40
N GLY A 883 5.16 -9.17 -22.06
CA GLY A 883 6.53 -9.02 -21.56
C GLY A 883 6.80 -7.64 -20.97
N PRO A 884 8.04 -7.34 -20.54
CA PRO A 884 8.38 -6.11 -19.85
C PRO A 884 8.63 -4.95 -20.85
N VAL A 885 7.68 -4.73 -21.74
CA VAL A 885 7.71 -3.67 -22.75
C VAL A 885 6.57 -2.71 -22.50
N LEU A 886 6.90 -1.46 -22.21
CA LEU A 886 5.94 -0.37 -21.98
C LEU A 886 5.86 0.54 -23.19
N HIS A 887 4.64 0.87 -23.60
CA HIS A 887 4.36 1.83 -24.65
C HIS A 887 3.78 3.10 -24.03
N VAL A 888 4.35 4.24 -24.36
CA VAL A 888 3.97 5.53 -23.79
C VAL A 888 3.36 6.40 -24.88
N VAL A 889 2.22 6.99 -24.61
CA VAL A 889 1.51 7.91 -25.49
C VAL A 889 1.30 9.24 -24.78
N ARG A 890 1.67 10.32 -25.45
CA ARG A 890 1.36 11.67 -25.01
C ARG A 890 -0.06 12.03 -25.43
N TYR A 891 -0.85 12.58 -24.51
CA TYR A 891 -2.15 13.11 -24.88
C TYR A 891 -2.33 14.54 -24.38
N SER A 892 -3.21 15.28 -25.07
CA SER A 892 -3.65 16.63 -24.72
C SER A 892 -5.16 16.73 -24.86
N GLY A 893 -5.76 17.74 -24.22
CA GLY A 893 -7.18 18.04 -24.32
C GLY A 893 -8.08 17.06 -23.55
N ASP A 894 -9.22 16.69 -24.16
CA ASP A 894 -10.26 15.97 -23.47
C ASP A 894 -9.94 14.48 -23.22
N VAL A 895 -9.90 14.10 -21.95
CA VAL A 895 -9.65 12.72 -21.52
C VAL A 895 -10.75 11.76 -22.00
N ASP A 896 -11.98 12.22 -22.21
CA ASP A 896 -13.10 11.40 -22.68
C ASP A 896 -12.86 10.91 -24.12
N ALA A 897 -12.25 11.75 -24.96
CA ALA A 897 -11.83 11.37 -26.29
C ALA A 897 -10.74 10.28 -26.25
N LEU A 898 -9.80 10.37 -25.31
CA LEU A 898 -8.77 9.33 -25.09
C LEU A 898 -9.44 8.01 -24.65
N VAL A 899 -10.35 8.04 -23.68
CA VAL A 899 -11.07 6.84 -23.20
C VAL A 899 -11.87 6.19 -24.34
N THR A 900 -12.51 6.99 -25.20
CA THR A 900 -13.21 6.48 -26.38
C THR A 900 -12.26 5.74 -27.33
N ARG A 901 -11.05 6.25 -27.54
CA ARG A 901 -10.04 5.59 -28.39
C ARG A 901 -9.52 4.29 -27.73
N ILE A 902 -9.31 4.30 -26.40
CA ILE A 902 -8.93 3.10 -25.65
C ILE A 902 -10.04 2.02 -25.79
N ASN A 903 -11.30 2.37 -25.61
CA ASN A 903 -12.43 1.46 -25.77
C ASN A 903 -12.48 0.86 -27.20
N ALA A 904 -12.15 1.68 -28.22
CA ALA A 904 -12.14 1.25 -29.63
C ALA A 904 -11.07 0.17 -29.94
N LEU A 905 -10.07 -0.04 -29.06
CA LEU A 905 -9.15 -1.16 -29.19
C LEU A 905 -9.83 -2.52 -28.97
N GLY A 906 -11.02 -2.53 -28.38
CA GLY A 906 -11.86 -3.71 -28.19
C GLY A 906 -11.48 -4.62 -27.01
N TYR A 907 -10.39 -4.33 -26.31
CA TYR A 907 -9.97 -5.02 -25.09
C TYR A 907 -10.53 -4.30 -23.86
N GLY A 908 -11.05 -5.04 -22.90
CA GLY A 908 -11.68 -4.47 -21.71
C GLY A 908 -11.29 -5.18 -20.41
N LEU A 909 -9.99 -5.34 -20.09
CA LEU A 909 -9.56 -6.05 -18.88
C LEU A 909 -9.28 -5.11 -17.73
N THR A 910 -8.21 -4.31 -17.79
CA THR A 910 -7.83 -3.39 -16.72
C THR A 910 -7.53 -1.98 -17.23
N LEU A 911 -7.86 -0.97 -16.41
CA LEU A 911 -7.54 0.44 -16.62
C LEU A 911 -7.00 1.05 -15.33
N GLY A 912 -5.86 1.69 -15.41
CA GLY A 912 -5.33 2.55 -14.36
C GLY A 912 -5.73 4.01 -14.59
N VAL A 913 -6.02 4.74 -13.53
CA VAL A 913 -6.28 6.18 -13.56
C VAL A 913 -5.47 6.84 -12.46
N GLN A 914 -4.65 7.82 -12.84
CA GLN A 914 -3.85 8.60 -11.90
C GLN A 914 -4.30 10.06 -11.96
N THR A 915 -5.00 10.52 -10.95
CA THR A 915 -5.60 11.86 -10.89
C THR A 915 -5.88 12.29 -9.46
N ARG A 916 -5.93 13.59 -9.20
CA ARG A 916 -6.38 14.20 -7.95
C ARG A 916 -7.81 14.75 -8.05
N ILE A 917 -8.45 14.60 -9.21
CA ILE A 917 -9.82 15.04 -9.48
C ILE A 917 -10.72 13.80 -9.43
N ASP A 918 -11.42 13.62 -8.31
CA ASP A 918 -12.23 12.43 -8.07
C ASP A 918 -13.40 12.32 -9.08
N SER A 919 -14.04 13.45 -9.44
CA SER A 919 -15.11 13.46 -10.46
C SER A 919 -14.59 13.02 -11.83
N ARG A 920 -13.33 13.33 -12.18
CA ARG A 920 -12.70 12.86 -13.41
C ARG A 920 -12.45 11.35 -13.37
N ALA A 921 -11.98 10.83 -12.22
CA ALA A 921 -11.80 9.39 -12.04
C ALA A 921 -13.11 8.62 -12.21
N LEU A 922 -14.19 9.09 -11.59
CA LEU A 922 -15.52 8.49 -11.71
C LEU A 922 -16.04 8.55 -13.14
N ARG A 923 -15.93 9.69 -13.81
CA ARG A 923 -16.35 9.87 -15.21
C ARG A 923 -15.59 8.96 -16.16
N ILE A 924 -14.27 8.79 -15.96
CA ILE A 924 -13.47 7.83 -16.72
C ILE A 924 -13.98 6.41 -16.49
N ALA A 925 -14.22 6.04 -15.24
CA ALA A 925 -14.70 4.70 -14.89
C ALA A 925 -16.08 4.39 -15.48
N GLU A 926 -17.00 5.37 -15.51
CA GLU A 926 -18.33 5.23 -16.10
C GLU A 926 -18.30 5.07 -17.63
N ARG A 927 -17.33 5.69 -18.30
CA ARG A 927 -17.19 5.65 -19.76
C ARG A 927 -16.34 4.49 -20.28
N ALA A 928 -15.49 3.93 -19.42
CA ALA A 928 -14.61 2.85 -19.81
C ALA A 928 -15.37 1.53 -19.98
N ALA A 929 -15.30 0.93 -21.16
CA ALA A 929 -15.76 -0.44 -21.41
C ALA A 929 -14.69 -1.44 -20.91
N ILE A 930 -14.41 -1.41 -19.61
CA ILE A 930 -13.29 -2.14 -18.99
C ILE A 930 -13.74 -2.73 -17.65
N GLY A 931 -13.46 -4.00 -17.48
CA GLY A 931 -13.89 -4.77 -16.33
C GLY A 931 -13.33 -4.30 -14.99
N ASN A 932 -12.08 -3.88 -14.92
CA ASN A 932 -11.43 -3.47 -13.69
C ASN A 932 -10.76 -2.10 -13.83
N VAL A 933 -11.23 -1.13 -13.06
CA VAL A 933 -10.67 0.24 -13.02
C VAL A 933 -10.00 0.49 -11.67
N TYR A 934 -8.74 0.93 -11.69
CA TYR A 934 -7.92 1.19 -10.51
C TYR A 934 -7.49 2.65 -10.47
N VAL A 935 -7.85 3.36 -9.40
CA VAL A 935 -7.54 4.79 -9.23
C VAL A 935 -6.43 4.97 -8.21
N ASN A 936 -5.39 5.75 -8.57
CA ASN A 936 -4.26 6.12 -7.72
C ASN A 936 -3.54 4.93 -7.06
N ARG A 937 -3.40 3.85 -7.80
CA ARG A 937 -2.65 2.65 -7.41
C ARG A 937 -2.16 1.89 -8.63
N ASN A 938 -1.37 0.83 -8.42
CA ASN A 938 -1.05 -0.13 -9.48
C ASN A 938 -2.30 -0.91 -9.93
N MET A 939 -2.25 -1.49 -11.13
CA MET A 939 -3.39 -2.14 -11.77
C MET A 939 -3.25 -3.67 -11.88
N ILE A 940 -2.32 -4.28 -11.16
CA ILE A 940 -1.99 -5.71 -11.27
C ILE A 940 -2.37 -6.57 -10.05
N GLY A 941 -2.97 -6.01 -9.03
CA GLY A 941 -3.29 -6.69 -7.78
C GLY A 941 -4.80 -6.80 -7.56
N ALA A 942 -5.45 -7.83 -8.10
CA ALA A 942 -6.82 -8.18 -7.74
C ALA A 942 -6.84 -9.10 -6.51
N VAL A 943 -7.78 -8.87 -5.60
CA VAL A 943 -7.97 -9.69 -4.40
C VAL A 943 -9.32 -10.40 -4.50
N VAL A 944 -9.29 -11.72 -4.35
CA VAL A 944 -10.48 -12.58 -4.43
C VAL A 944 -11.56 -12.11 -3.46
N GLY A 945 -12.79 -11.92 -3.95
CA GLY A 945 -13.92 -11.45 -3.16
C GLY A 945 -13.90 -9.97 -2.76
N VAL A 946 -12.83 -9.24 -3.11
CA VAL A 946 -12.70 -7.80 -2.87
C VAL A 946 -12.69 -7.03 -4.19
N GLN A 947 -11.92 -7.51 -5.15
CA GLN A 947 -11.81 -6.96 -6.50
C GLN A 947 -11.96 -8.11 -7.51
N PRO A 948 -13.19 -8.60 -7.75
CA PRO A 948 -13.43 -9.65 -8.74
C PRO A 948 -12.78 -9.30 -10.08
N PHE A 949 -12.08 -10.26 -10.67
CA PHE A 949 -11.23 -10.03 -11.83
C PHE A 949 -11.80 -10.67 -13.09
N GLY A 950 -11.86 -9.92 -14.17
CA GLY A 950 -12.30 -10.38 -15.48
C GLY A 950 -12.64 -9.21 -16.39
N GLY A 951 -12.55 -9.46 -17.69
CA GLY A 951 -12.75 -8.47 -18.73
C GLY A 951 -14.02 -8.65 -19.55
N GLU A 952 -14.21 -7.75 -20.49
CA GLU A 952 -15.26 -7.79 -21.51
C GLU A 952 -14.65 -7.61 -22.91
N GLY A 953 -15.47 -7.72 -23.94
CA GLY A 953 -15.03 -7.58 -25.32
C GLY A 953 -14.05 -8.70 -25.72
N LEU A 954 -12.85 -8.31 -26.17
CA LEU A 954 -11.78 -9.26 -26.53
C LEU A 954 -11.07 -9.86 -25.29
N SER A 955 -11.32 -9.32 -24.09
CA SER A 955 -10.65 -9.73 -22.85
C SER A 955 -11.40 -10.77 -22.03
N GLY A 956 -12.64 -11.11 -22.36
CA GLY A 956 -13.32 -12.15 -21.61
C GLY A 956 -14.83 -12.22 -21.87
N THR A 957 -15.44 -13.28 -21.35
CA THR A 957 -16.88 -13.51 -21.43
C THR A 957 -17.63 -13.14 -20.15
N GLY A 958 -16.87 -12.89 -19.04
CA GLY A 958 -17.49 -12.88 -17.71
C GLY A 958 -18.20 -14.21 -17.36
N PRO A 959 -18.75 -14.29 -16.16
CA PRO A 959 -18.62 -13.39 -15.03
C PRO A 959 -17.21 -13.43 -14.42
N LYS A 960 -16.91 -12.44 -13.59
CA LYS A 960 -15.56 -12.24 -13.05
C LYS A 960 -15.15 -13.34 -12.06
N ALA A 961 -13.94 -13.87 -12.20
CA ALA A 961 -13.33 -14.79 -11.24
C ALA A 961 -13.17 -14.11 -9.85
N GLY A 962 -13.37 -14.88 -8.79
CA GLY A 962 -13.37 -14.34 -7.42
C GLY A 962 -14.54 -13.40 -7.13
N GLY A 963 -15.60 -13.46 -7.94
CA GLY A 963 -16.80 -12.64 -7.77
C GLY A 963 -18.05 -13.46 -7.40
N PRO A 964 -19.10 -12.80 -6.88
CA PRO A 964 -20.28 -13.47 -6.35
C PRO A 964 -21.16 -14.15 -7.42
N HIS A 965 -20.94 -13.85 -8.69
CA HIS A 965 -21.71 -14.44 -9.79
C HIS A 965 -20.96 -15.57 -10.51
N TYR A 966 -19.70 -15.84 -10.13
CA TYR A 966 -18.85 -16.76 -10.88
C TYR A 966 -19.37 -18.20 -10.89
N LEU A 967 -19.80 -18.71 -9.73
CA LEU A 967 -20.23 -20.12 -9.57
C LEU A 967 -21.47 -20.45 -10.39
N TYR A 968 -22.38 -19.51 -10.65
CA TYR A 968 -23.60 -19.77 -11.42
C TYR A 968 -23.31 -20.25 -12.85
N ARG A 969 -22.21 -19.82 -13.44
CA ARG A 969 -21.85 -20.23 -14.80
C ARG A 969 -21.47 -21.72 -14.90
N PHE A 970 -21.03 -22.31 -13.79
CA PHE A 970 -20.72 -23.74 -13.69
C PHE A 970 -21.94 -24.60 -13.39
N CYS A 971 -23.09 -24.01 -13.07
CA CYS A 971 -24.31 -24.73 -12.70
C CYS A 971 -25.30 -24.76 -13.84
N ALA A 972 -26.18 -25.76 -13.78
CA ALA A 972 -27.46 -25.78 -14.47
C ALA A 972 -28.59 -25.57 -13.47
N GLU A 973 -29.69 -24.95 -13.93
CA GLU A 973 -30.87 -24.67 -13.12
C GLU A 973 -31.95 -25.74 -13.36
N GLN A 974 -32.63 -26.14 -12.28
CA GLN A 974 -33.80 -27.02 -12.32
C GLN A 974 -34.90 -26.42 -11.46
N THR A 975 -36.07 -26.20 -12.06
CA THR A 975 -37.26 -25.84 -11.29
C THR A 975 -37.99 -27.11 -10.90
N LEU A 976 -38.28 -27.27 -9.62
CA LEU A 976 -39.13 -28.33 -9.08
C LEU A 976 -40.42 -27.74 -8.57
N THR A 977 -41.54 -28.11 -9.15
CA THR A 977 -42.88 -27.78 -8.71
C THR A 977 -43.61 -29.03 -8.21
N ILE A 978 -44.08 -29.01 -6.98
CA ILE A 978 -44.85 -30.11 -6.38
C ILE A 978 -46.24 -29.60 -6.07
N ASN A 979 -47.26 -30.12 -6.75
CA ASN A 979 -48.64 -29.83 -6.46
C ASN A 979 -49.11 -30.66 -5.26
N THR A 980 -49.03 -30.08 -4.05
CA THR A 980 -49.44 -30.76 -2.80
C THR A 980 -50.96 -30.89 -2.70
N ALA A 981 -51.73 -30.10 -3.47
CA ALA A 981 -53.18 -30.19 -3.51
C ALA A 981 -53.68 -31.41 -4.33
N ALA A 982 -52.85 -32.00 -5.20
CA ALA A 982 -53.19 -33.19 -5.98
C ALA A 982 -53.46 -34.45 -5.12
N ALA A 983 -53.02 -34.47 -3.88
CA ALA A 983 -53.24 -35.54 -2.89
C ALA A 983 -54.62 -35.47 -2.19
N GLY A 984 -55.55 -34.62 -2.62
CA GLY A 984 -56.92 -34.56 -2.10
C GLY A 984 -57.28 -33.34 -1.23
N GLY A 985 -56.55 -32.27 -1.32
CA GLY A 985 -56.83 -31.03 -0.65
C GLY A 985 -55.62 -30.28 -0.15
N ASN A 986 -55.76 -28.95 0.06
CA ASN A 986 -54.70 -28.13 0.62
C ASN A 986 -54.85 -27.99 2.17
N ALA A 987 -54.14 -28.82 2.89
CA ALA A 987 -54.19 -28.87 4.34
C ALA A 987 -53.88 -27.50 5.03
N SER A 988 -53.04 -26.68 4.44
CA SER A 988 -52.72 -25.34 5.01
C SER A 988 -53.88 -24.34 4.88
N LEU A 989 -54.63 -24.38 3.80
CA LEU A 989 -55.87 -23.61 3.63
C LEU A 989 -56.98 -24.10 4.58
N LEU A 990 -57.08 -25.41 4.75
CA LEU A 990 -58.08 -26.02 5.61
C LEU A 990 -57.81 -25.82 7.10
N ALA A 991 -56.56 -25.68 7.49
CA ALA A 991 -56.11 -25.42 8.85
C ALA A 991 -56.28 -23.95 9.30
N GLY A 992 -56.70 -23.04 8.40
CA GLY A 992 -56.89 -21.63 8.72
C GLY A 992 -55.64 -20.90 9.13
N GLY A 993 -54.46 -21.42 8.77
CA GLY A 993 -53.16 -20.82 9.07
C GLY A 993 -52.79 -19.77 8.02
N ALA A 994 -52.72 -18.54 8.42
CA ALA A 994 -52.10 -17.46 7.64
C ALA A 994 -50.62 -17.70 7.43
#